data_ab7801bd1ccdbf4b7c73015a0a396530
#
_entry.id   ab7801bd1ccdbf4b7c73015a0a396530
#
_cell.length_a   1.000
_cell.length_b   1.000
_cell.length_c   1.000
_cell.angle_alpha   90.00
_cell.angle_beta   90.00
_cell.angle_gamma   90.00
#
_symmetry.space_group_name_H-M   'P 1'
#
loop_
_entity.id
_entity.type
_entity.pdbx_description
1 polymer ?
#
loop_
_entity_poly.entity_id
_entity_poly.type
_entity_poly.pdbx_seq_one_letter_code
_entity_poly.pdbx_strand_id
1 'polypeptide(L)'
;MGLFDKLFGTRSQREIKKIQPTVDKILSLEDEYRALSEEELRAKTGLFKERLAQGETLDDLLPEAFAAVREAADRVLGMRPYPVQLIGGIVLHQGRIAEMKTGEGKTLVAILPCYLNALTGEGVHVVTVNEYLAKRDSEWMGKVYRYMGLSVGLVIPGMTPAQRRTAYAADITYCTNNELGFDYLRDNMAIYKQELVQRGHAFAIVDEVDSILIDEARTPLIISGKGEDSSKLYEMADYFVSTLRRQVFAKTEDKEVHDDYDCDYFVDEKARTVSLTASGIAKAEKYFGVENLADAENTTLSHHINQAMKARGLMKKDIDYVVKDGQIIIVDEFTGRLMYGRRYNEGLHQAIEAKEGVQVAGESKTLATITFQNFFRLYGKLSGMTGTALTEEEEFAAIYNLDVVEIPTNRPVVRQDHPDVVYKTEAGKFRAIVSQVKVCHDKGQPVLVGTISIEKSELLSKLLKREGIPHNVLNAKHHEQEALIVAQAGKLGAVTIATNMAGRGTDIKLGGNADFLAKAELEKMDIPQELLREADSYAETEDPEILAVRAKYEELLKKHTAEIEKEAEAVRAAGGLFIIGTERHESRRIDNQLRGRSGRQGDPGESRFYLSLQDDLMRLFSTDKVMGMMDTLGLDEDTPIDAKILSNAVENAQKSVESRNFQARKNVLEYDNVMNTQREIIYAQRQKVLDGEDLRENMMTMLRSMVEGTVSAALGDNGGVADENGLDRLAASLEGIYFARGTLASRREQLLGADAKALSDTVFEIAQRTYEAKEKAYSPQVMRELERVVMLRVVDEYWMDNIDAMDDLKQGIGLRAYGQHDPVVAYKEEGFQMFEAMVTAIREETIRRMFLVQLRTNQEVKREKVAKETGTTAAKTEVKRQPVRKEKKVGPNDPCPCGSGKKYKKCCMQKDKNAGMEN
;
A
#
# COMPACT_ATOMS: atom_id res chain seq x y z
N MET A 1 -27.89 21.34 -2.75
CA MET A 1 -27.41 22.71 -2.48
C MET A 1 -28.38 23.40 -1.53
N GLY A 2 -27.91 23.74 -0.31
CA GLY A 2 -28.70 24.47 0.68
C GLY A 2 -29.00 25.90 0.23
N LEU A 3 -30.00 26.54 0.88
CA LEU A 3 -30.35 27.94 0.58
C LEU A 3 -29.14 28.89 0.78
N PHE A 4 -28.25 28.52 1.70
CA PHE A 4 -27.01 29.22 2.04
C PHE A 4 -25.99 29.16 0.87
N ASP A 5 -25.85 28.00 0.21
CA ASP A 5 -24.94 27.82 -0.91
C ASP A 5 -25.36 28.61 -2.14
N LYS A 6 -26.67 28.82 -2.32
CA LYS A 6 -27.21 29.66 -3.43
C LYS A 6 -26.94 31.16 -3.24
N LEU A 7 -26.84 31.63 -1.98
CA LEU A 7 -26.62 33.04 -1.65
C LEU A 7 -25.13 33.41 -1.54
N PHE A 8 -24.31 32.52 -0.98
CA PHE A 8 -22.90 32.79 -0.63
C PHE A 8 -21.87 31.95 -1.41
N GLY A 9 -22.34 31.10 -2.30
CA GLY A 9 -21.50 30.12 -3.02
C GLY A 9 -21.09 28.93 -2.12
N THR A 10 -20.58 27.86 -2.77
CA THR A 10 -20.04 26.69 -2.05
C THR A 10 -18.80 27.03 -1.24
N ARG A 11 -18.41 26.14 -0.29
CA ARG A 11 -17.17 26.30 0.47
C ARG A 11 -15.95 26.44 -0.46
N SER A 12 -15.84 25.58 -1.48
CA SER A 12 -14.75 25.63 -2.47
C SER A 12 -14.72 26.96 -3.22
N GLN A 13 -15.88 27.51 -3.62
CA GLN A 13 -15.95 28.80 -4.29
C GLN A 13 -15.46 29.96 -3.41
N ARG A 14 -15.76 29.93 -2.12
CA ARG A 14 -15.25 30.91 -1.16
C ARG A 14 -13.75 30.83 -0.96
N GLU A 15 -13.20 29.62 -0.88
CA GLU A 15 -11.75 29.40 -0.77
C GLU A 15 -11.02 29.86 -2.05
N ILE A 16 -11.55 29.55 -3.22
CA ILE A 16 -10.99 30.02 -4.50
C ILE A 16 -10.95 31.56 -4.56
N LYS A 17 -12.00 32.25 -4.09
CA LYS A 17 -12.00 33.72 -4.01
C LYS A 17 -10.86 34.28 -3.14
N LYS A 18 -10.47 33.58 -2.08
CA LYS A 18 -9.32 33.99 -1.24
C LYS A 18 -7.99 33.77 -1.95
N ILE A 19 -7.89 32.73 -2.77
CA ILE A 19 -6.69 32.37 -3.54
C ILE A 19 -6.52 33.27 -4.76
N GLN A 20 -7.61 33.78 -5.35
CA GLN A 20 -7.62 34.54 -6.60
C GLN A 20 -6.62 35.72 -6.64
N PRO A 21 -6.46 36.54 -5.58
CA PRO A 21 -5.46 37.63 -5.60
C PRO A 21 -4.02 37.12 -5.79
N THR A 22 -3.68 35.96 -5.24
CA THR A 22 -2.37 35.32 -5.42
C THR A 22 -2.19 34.84 -6.86
N VAL A 23 -3.23 34.26 -7.47
CA VAL A 23 -3.23 33.87 -8.89
C VAL A 23 -3.04 35.09 -9.77
N ASP A 24 -3.78 36.18 -9.51
CA ASP A 24 -3.66 37.42 -10.28
C ASP A 24 -2.24 38.00 -10.17
N LYS A 25 -1.60 37.93 -9.00
CA LYS A 25 -0.21 38.33 -8.82
C LYS A 25 0.75 37.45 -9.64
N ILE A 26 0.59 36.12 -9.66
CA ILE A 26 1.40 35.23 -10.48
C ILE A 26 1.25 35.60 -11.97
N LEU A 27 0.02 35.80 -12.43
CA LEU A 27 -0.24 36.18 -13.83
C LEU A 27 0.35 37.54 -14.18
N SER A 28 0.38 38.50 -13.28
CA SER A 28 0.96 39.82 -13.51
C SER A 28 2.49 39.77 -13.70
N LEU A 29 3.16 38.72 -13.22
CA LEU A 29 4.60 38.50 -13.40
C LEU A 29 4.94 37.82 -14.74
N GLU A 30 3.93 37.41 -15.53
CA GLU A 30 4.15 36.61 -16.75
C GLU A 30 5.10 37.28 -17.75
N ASP A 31 4.90 38.56 -18.07
CA ASP A 31 5.72 39.25 -19.05
C ASP A 31 7.16 39.47 -18.56
N GLU A 32 7.35 39.71 -17.26
CA GLU A 32 8.66 39.82 -16.63
C GLU A 32 9.45 38.51 -16.78
N TYR A 33 8.84 37.36 -16.38
CA TYR A 33 9.51 36.08 -16.44
C TYR A 33 9.72 35.56 -17.86
N ARG A 34 8.84 35.91 -18.79
CA ARG A 34 9.00 35.59 -20.23
C ARG A 34 10.19 36.32 -20.83
N ALA A 35 10.49 37.54 -20.37
CA ALA A 35 11.61 38.36 -20.85
C ALA A 35 12.97 37.87 -20.33
N LEU A 36 13.04 37.06 -19.28
CA LEU A 36 14.27 36.52 -18.71
C LEU A 36 15.00 35.60 -19.71
N SER A 37 16.33 35.72 -19.76
CA SER A 37 17.16 34.73 -20.44
C SER A 37 17.10 33.37 -19.74
N GLU A 38 17.59 32.31 -20.38
CA GLU A 38 17.65 30.99 -19.79
C GLU A 38 18.48 30.96 -18.50
N GLU A 39 19.64 31.62 -18.51
CA GLU A 39 20.53 31.70 -17.37
C GLU A 39 19.89 32.46 -16.19
N GLU A 40 19.22 33.57 -16.46
CA GLU A 40 18.52 34.36 -15.43
C GLU A 40 17.35 33.59 -14.82
N LEU A 41 16.59 32.87 -15.62
CA LEU A 41 15.47 32.05 -15.11
C LEU A 41 15.97 30.90 -14.21
N ARG A 42 17.03 30.20 -14.62
CA ARG A 42 17.66 29.14 -13.82
C ARG A 42 18.27 29.67 -12.52
N ALA A 43 18.87 30.87 -12.56
CA ALA A 43 19.47 31.51 -11.38
C ALA A 43 18.41 31.86 -10.30
N LYS A 44 17.13 31.99 -10.65
CA LYS A 44 16.06 32.28 -9.69
C LYS A 44 15.98 31.22 -8.57
N THR A 45 16.28 29.96 -8.85
CA THR A 45 16.30 28.90 -7.83
C THR A 45 17.32 29.18 -6.73
N GLY A 46 18.53 29.60 -7.09
CA GLY A 46 19.56 30.02 -6.11
C GLY A 46 19.12 31.22 -5.29
N LEU A 47 18.58 32.24 -5.95
CA LEU A 47 18.05 33.42 -5.29
C LEU A 47 16.94 33.11 -4.29
N PHE A 48 16.00 32.24 -4.63
CA PHE A 48 14.90 31.83 -3.73
C PHE A 48 15.45 31.08 -2.51
N LYS A 49 16.40 30.16 -2.71
CA LYS A 49 17.07 29.46 -1.59
C LYS A 49 17.80 30.44 -0.65
N GLU A 50 18.44 31.47 -1.18
CA GLU A 50 19.11 32.52 -0.38
C GLU A 50 18.08 33.34 0.43
N ARG A 51 16.96 33.73 -0.18
CA ARG A 51 15.88 34.49 0.49
C ARG A 51 15.22 33.66 1.62
N LEU A 52 15.02 32.37 1.41
CA LEU A 52 14.57 31.45 2.47
C LEU A 52 15.58 31.39 3.62
N ALA A 53 16.89 31.33 3.33
CA ALA A 53 17.92 31.31 4.36
C ALA A 53 17.98 32.65 5.13
N GLN A 54 17.51 33.76 4.53
CA GLN A 54 17.39 35.07 5.18
C GLN A 54 16.12 35.24 6.02
N GLY A 55 15.20 34.22 6.01
CA GLY A 55 14.02 34.20 6.85
C GLY A 55 12.70 34.53 6.13
N GLU A 56 12.69 34.68 4.81
CA GLU A 56 11.42 34.73 4.06
C GLU A 56 10.72 33.38 4.11
N THR A 57 9.39 33.39 4.01
CA THR A 57 8.59 32.18 4.03
C THR A 57 8.34 31.65 2.60
N LEU A 58 7.95 30.37 2.49
CA LEU A 58 7.51 29.80 1.21
C LEU A 58 6.30 30.54 0.64
N ASP A 59 5.39 31.04 1.49
CA ASP A 59 4.21 31.80 1.07
C ASP A 59 4.59 33.17 0.47
N ASP A 60 5.64 33.83 0.97
CA ASP A 60 6.16 35.06 0.42
C ASP A 60 6.75 34.86 -0.99
N LEU A 61 7.46 33.72 -1.17
CA LEU A 61 8.09 33.36 -2.45
C LEU A 61 7.12 32.75 -3.48
N LEU A 62 5.95 32.26 -3.04
CA LEU A 62 5.04 31.50 -3.86
C LEU A 62 4.70 32.19 -5.21
N PRO A 63 4.35 33.47 -5.26
CA PRO A 63 3.98 34.09 -6.54
C PRO A 63 5.12 34.09 -7.57
N GLU A 64 6.33 34.40 -7.12
CA GLU A 64 7.53 34.46 -7.97
C GLU A 64 7.99 33.06 -8.38
N ALA A 65 8.01 32.11 -7.45
CA ALA A 65 8.38 30.72 -7.70
C ALA A 65 7.41 30.03 -8.68
N PHE A 66 6.10 30.27 -8.53
CA PHE A 66 5.11 29.75 -9.47
C PHE A 66 5.23 30.40 -10.86
N ALA A 67 5.51 31.69 -10.93
CA ALA A 67 5.77 32.36 -12.22
C ALA A 67 7.01 31.78 -12.91
N ALA A 68 8.10 31.54 -12.15
CA ALA A 68 9.33 30.94 -12.66
C ALA A 68 9.13 29.53 -13.23
N VAL A 69 8.50 28.64 -12.46
CA VAL A 69 8.31 27.25 -12.89
C VAL A 69 7.24 27.13 -13.99
N ARG A 70 6.26 28.04 -14.02
CA ARG A 70 5.27 28.15 -15.09
C ARG A 70 5.93 28.50 -16.43
N GLU A 71 6.86 29.47 -16.43
CA GLU A 71 7.65 29.83 -17.61
C GLU A 71 8.60 28.70 -18.01
N ALA A 72 9.26 28.04 -17.04
CA ALA A 72 10.11 26.89 -17.31
C ALA A 72 9.32 25.73 -17.96
N ALA A 73 8.10 25.45 -17.50
CA ALA A 73 7.23 24.41 -18.08
C ALA A 73 6.87 24.75 -19.54
N ASP A 74 6.61 26.01 -19.84
CA ASP A 74 6.33 26.45 -21.21
C ASP A 74 7.55 26.25 -22.12
N ARG A 75 8.73 26.67 -21.67
CA ARG A 75 9.99 26.54 -22.45
C ARG A 75 10.40 25.09 -22.68
N VAL A 76 10.27 24.25 -21.64
CA VAL A 76 10.79 22.88 -21.66
C VAL A 76 9.81 21.87 -22.25
N LEU A 77 8.51 22.02 -21.92
CA LEU A 77 7.47 21.07 -22.30
C LEU A 77 6.51 21.62 -23.37
N GLY A 78 6.54 22.92 -23.68
CA GLY A 78 5.55 23.58 -24.50
C GLY A 78 4.16 23.64 -23.83
N MET A 79 4.11 23.49 -22.51
CA MET A 79 2.87 23.45 -21.73
C MET A 79 2.87 24.52 -20.66
N ARG A 80 2.08 25.55 -20.85
CA ARG A 80 1.93 26.63 -19.88
C ARG A 80 0.74 26.34 -18.94
N PRO A 81 0.94 26.21 -17.63
CA PRO A 81 -0.14 26.00 -16.67
C PRO A 81 -1.25 27.06 -16.76
N TYR A 82 -2.49 26.63 -16.83
CA TYR A 82 -3.67 27.51 -16.87
C TYR A 82 -3.95 28.15 -15.51
N PRO A 83 -4.71 29.27 -15.44
CA PRO A 83 -5.10 29.91 -14.17
C PRO A 83 -5.76 28.93 -13.18
N VAL A 84 -6.61 28.02 -13.64
CA VAL A 84 -7.24 26.98 -12.77
C VAL A 84 -6.20 25.99 -12.22
N GLN A 85 -5.14 25.73 -12.97
CA GLN A 85 -4.04 24.88 -12.53
C GLN A 85 -3.16 25.57 -11.48
N LEU A 86 -2.99 26.89 -11.55
CA LEU A 86 -2.35 27.69 -10.50
C LEU A 86 -3.13 27.60 -9.19
N ILE A 87 -4.48 27.68 -9.25
CA ILE A 87 -5.34 27.49 -8.07
C ILE A 87 -5.08 26.10 -7.45
N GLY A 88 -5.08 25.04 -8.29
CA GLY A 88 -4.77 23.68 -7.84
C GLY A 88 -3.39 23.56 -7.15
N GLY A 89 -2.36 24.18 -7.74
CA GLY A 89 -1.01 24.21 -7.17
C GLY A 89 -0.94 24.92 -5.81
N ILE A 90 -1.67 26.04 -5.64
CA ILE A 90 -1.74 26.75 -4.35
C ILE A 90 -2.46 25.89 -3.30
N VAL A 91 -3.58 25.25 -3.66
CA VAL A 91 -4.31 24.34 -2.76
C VAL A 91 -3.42 23.19 -2.29
N LEU A 92 -2.64 22.58 -3.19
CA LEU A 92 -1.66 21.55 -2.83
C LEU A 92 -0.56 22.09 -1.91
N HIS A 93 -0.05 23.30 -2.19
CA HIS A 93 0.95 23.92 -1.31
C HIS A 93 0.41 24.16 0.11
N GLN A 94 -0.87 24.47 0.23
CA GLN A 94 -1.54 24.66 1.54
C GLN A 94 -1.73 23.37 2.34
N GLY A 95 -1.32 22.21 1.85
CA GLY A 95 -1.54 20.93 2.53
C GLY A 95 -3.00 20.47 2.48
N ARG A 96 -3.65 20.63 1.34
CA ARG A 96 -5.08 20.32 1.11
C ARG A 96 -5.24 19.40 -0.09
N ILE A 97 -6.44 18.88 -0.32
CA ILE A 97 -6.77 18.08 -1.49
C ILE A 97 -7.35 18.96 -2.60
N ALA A 98 -6.68 18.96 -3.77
CA ALA A 98 -7.18 19.58 -4.96
C ALA A 98 -8.03 18.57 -5.76
N GLU A 99 -9.37 18.72 -5.73
CA GLU A 99 -10.22 17.93 -6.62
C GLU A 99 -10.25 18.58 -7.99
N MET A 100 -9.53 17.98 -8.94
CA MET A 100 -9.50 18.38 -10.33
C MET A 100 -10.04 17.27 -11.21
N LYS A 101 -11.02 17.56 -12.06
CA LYS A 101 -11.62 16.54 -12.92
C LYS A 101 -10.56 15.85 -13.78
N THR A 102 -10.83 14.60 -14.15
CA THR A 102 -9.90 13.82 -14.98
C THR A 102 -9.65 14.54 -16.32
N GLY A 103 -8.39 14.60 -16.75
CA GLY A 103 -8.00 15.33 -17.97
C GLY A 103 -7.68 16.82 -17.76
N GLU A 104 -7.75 17.37 -16.55
CA GLU A 104 -7.39 18.77 -16.24
C GLU A 104 -5.88 18.98 -15.99
N GLY A 105 -5.04 17.97 -16.22
CA GLY A 105 -3.58 18.08 -16.16
C GLY A 105 -3.00 18.11 -14.74
N LYS A 106 -3.52 17.29 -13.81
CA LYS A 106 -3.03 17.17 -12.43
C LYS A 106 -1.51 16.99 -12.33
N THR A 107 -0.93 16.17 -13.21
CA THR A 107 0.53 15.93 -13.25
C THR A 107 1.32 17.22 -13.47
N LEU A 108 0.82 18.13 -14.34
CA LEU A 108 1.44 19.44 -14.56
C LEU A 108 1.22 20.36 -13.35
N VAL A 109 0.07 20.28 -12.68
CA VAL A 109 -0.21 21.09 -11.48
C VAL A 109 0.77 20.79 -10.36
N ALA A 110 1.13 19.53 -10.19
CA ALA A 110 2.05 19.09 -9.13
C ALA A 110 3.44 19.75 -9.23
N ILE A 111 3.88 20.18 -10.44
CA ILE A 111 5.21 20.81 -10.56
C ILE A 111 5.32 22.11 -9.76
N LEU A 112 4.23 22.84 -9.60
CA LEU A 112 4.19 24.14 -8.93
C LEU A 112 4.56 24.05 -7.45
N PRO A 113 3.80 23.28 -6.63
CA PRO A 113 4.12 23.11 -5.23
C PRO A 113 5.37 22.24 -5.00
N CYS A 114 5.70 21.29 -5.88
CA CYS A 114 6.94 20.52 -5.77
C CYS A 114 8.16 21.41 -5.87
N TYR A 115 8.21 22.29 -6.89
CA TYR A 115 9.31 23.23 -7.04
C TYR A 115 9.47 24.13 -5.82
N LEU A 116 8.38 24.77 -5.37
CA LEU A 116 8.40 25.69 -4.25
C LEU A 116 8.86 25.01 -2.95
N ASN A 117 8.30 23.85 -2.61
CA ASN A 117 8.66 23.15 -1.37
C ASN A 117 10.06 22.51 -1.44
N ALA A 118 10.55 22.12 -2.61
CA ALA A 118 11.90 21.59 -2.79
C ALA A 118 13.00 22.62 -2.51
N LEU A 119 12.68 23.92 -2.51
CA LEU A 119 13.63 24.99 -2.17
C LEU A 119 14.14 24.90 -0.72
N THR A 120 13.38 24.28 0.19
CA THR A 120 13.80 24.05 1.58
C THR A 120 14.99 23.08 1.70
N GLY A 121 15.19 22.22 0.71
CA GLY A 121 16.20 21.15 0.76
C GLY A 121 15.82 19.93 1.61
N GLU A 122 14.64 19.93 2.23
CA GLU A 122 14.17 18.80 3.07
C GLU A 122 13.64 17.62 2.26
N GLY A 123 13.36 17.83 0.98
CA GLY A 123 12.84 16.81 0.06
C GLY A 123 11.32 16.80 -0.07
N VAL A 124 10.88 16.55 -1.30
CA VAL A 124 9.46 16.43 -1.65
C VAL A 124 9.22 15.05 -2.22
N HIS A 125 8.20 14.35 -1.71
CA HIS A 125 7.78 13.06 -2.27
C HIS A 125 6.52 13.23 -3.11
N VAL A 126 6.56 12.74 -4.36
CA VAL A 126 5.38 12.61 -5.22
C VAL A 126 5.00 11.13 -5.28
N VAL A 127 3.88 10.82 -4.66
CA VAL A 127 3.45 9.43 -4.43
C VAL A 127 2.40 9.04 -5.46
N THR A 128 2.64 7.94 -6.18
CA THR A 128 1.74 7.42 -7.22
C THR A 128 1.27 6.01 -6.90
N VAL A 129 0.19 5.57 -7.56
CA VAL A 129 -0.39 4.23 -7.35
C VAL A 129 0.39 3.08 -8.01
N ASN A 130 1.28 3.37 -8.96
CA ASN A 130 2.04 2.34 -9.66
C ASN A 130 3.37 2.86 -10.24
N GLU A 131 4.25 1.92 -10.57
CA GLU A 131 5.59 2.20 -11.10
C GLU A 131 5.59 2.89 -12.47
N TYR A 132 4.60 2.57 -13.32
CA TYR A 132 4.50 3.19 -14.65
C TYR A 132 4.30 4.70 -14.53
N LEU A 133 3.37 5.15 -13.68
CA LEU A 133 3.12 6.57 -13.44
C LEU A 133 4.33 7.23 -12.77
N ALA A 134 4.92 6.59 -11.76
CA ALA A 134 6.11 7.13 -11.10
C ALA A 134 7.26 7.36 -12.09
N LYS A 135 7.55 6.38 -12.95
CA LYS A 135 8.60 6.49 -13.98
C LYS A 135 8.26 7.55 -15.01
N ARG A 136 7.08 7.49 -15.63
CA ARG A 136 6.64 8.46 -16.66
C ARG A 136 6.72 9.89 -16.15
N ASP A 137 6.16 10.14 -14.96
CA ASP A 137 6.03 11.51 -14.45
C ASP A 137 7.37 12.05 -13.92
N SER A 138 8.23 11.20 -13.34
CA SER A 138 9.58 11.61 -12.95
C SER A 138 10.47 11.97 -14.13
N GLU A 139 10.32 11.28 -15.25
CA GLU A 139 11.05 11.59 -16.49
C GLU A 139 10.49 12.84 -17.16
N TRP A 140 9.18 12.91 -17.32
CA TRP A 140 8.49 13.98 -18.04
C TRP A 140 8.52 15.32 -17.30
N MET A 141 8.01 15.38 -16.08
CA MET A 141 8.04 16.59 -15.24
C MET A 141 9.44 16.87 -14.71
N GLY A 142 10.27 15.85 -14.57
CA GLY A 142 11.66 15.95 -14.16
C GLY A 142 12.51 16.85 -15.06
N LYS A 143 12.14 16.98 -16.34
CA LYS A 143 12.81 17.94 -17.25
C LYS A 143 12.70 19.38 -16.75
N VAL A 144 11.53 19.78 -16.24
CA VAL A 144 11.29 21.13 -15.71
C VAL A 144 12.12 21.36 -14.44
N TYR A 145 12.13 20.39 -13.54
CA TYR A 145 12.90 20.51 -12.29
C TYR A 145 14.41 20.57 -12.55
N ARG A 146 14.94 19.68 -13.42
CA ARG A 146 16.35 19.70 -13.80
C ARG A 146 16.74 20.99 -14.52
N TYR A 147 15.86 21.50 -15.40
CA TYR A 147 16.05 22.80 -16.03
C TYR A 147 16.18 23.91 -15.00
N MET A 148 15.39 23.88 -13.93
CA MET A 148 15.45 24.84 -12.82
C MET A 148 16.58 24.52 -11.80
N GLY A 149 17.41 23.50 -12.04
CA GLY A 149 18.58 23.15 -11.20
C GLY A 149 18.25 22.31 -9.97
N LEU A 150 17.09 21.62 -9.94
CA LEU A 150 16.72 20.68 -8.90
C LEU A 150 16.98 19.24 -9.35
N SER A 151 17.36 18.39 -8.39
CA SER A 151 17.57 16.94 -8.60
C SER A 151 16.26 16.17 -8.49
N VAL A 152 16.13 15.10 -9.30
CA VAL A 152 14.93 14.25 -9.33
C VAL A 152 15.32 12.79 -9.14
N GLY A 153 14.72 12.15 -8.16
CA GLY A 153 14.85 10.72 -7.85
C GLY A 153 13.61 9.93 -8.25
N LEU A 154 13.79 8.65 -8.48
CA LEU A 154 12.72 7.68 -8.74
C LEU A 154 12.93 6.45 -7.87
N VAL A 155 11.88 6.02 -7.15
CA VAL A 155 11.89 4.80 -6.33
C VAL A 155 10.78 3.87 -6.81
N ILE A 156 11.19 2.73 -7.33
CA ILE A 156 10.31 1.68 -7.86
C ILE A 156 10.78 0.30 -7.37
N PRO A 157 9.95 -0.76 -7.51
CA PRO A 157 10.34 -2.11 -7.15
C PRO A 157 11.64 -2.57 -7.83
N GLY A 158 12.41 -3.42 -7.15
CA GLY A 158 13.64 -4.02 -7.69
C GLY A 158 14.92 -3.20 -7.55
N MET A 159 14.84 -1.95 -7.05
CA MET A 159 16.02 -1.11 -6.81
C MET A 159 16.81 -1.58 -5.58
N THR A 160 18.13 -1.48 -5.68
CA THR A 160 19.05 -1.75 -4.55
C THR A 160 18.97 -0.65 -3.48
N PRO A 161 19.34 -0.92 -2.21
CA PRO A 161 19.36 0.10 -1.16
C PRO A 161 20.22 1.32 -1.49
N ALA A 162 21.35 1.13 -2.20
CA ALA A 162 22.20 2.23 -2.62
C ALA A 162 21.51 3.15 -3.64
N GLN A 163 20.84 2.58 -4.62
CA GLN A 163 20.05 3.33 -5.61
C GLN A 163 18.89 4.10 -4.94
N ARG A 164 18.17 3.45 -4.00
CA ARG A 164 17.09 4.08 -3.23
C ARG A 164 17.60 5.27 -2.42
N ARG A 165 18.75 5.13 -1.74
CA ARG A 165 19.36 6.22 -0.97
C ARG A 165 19.69 7.43 -1.86
N THR A 166 20.26 7.17 -3.04
CA THR A 166 20.53 8.25 -4.00
C THR A 166 19.25 8.91 -4.47
N ALA A 167 18.19 8.12 -4.72
CA ALA A 167 16.90 8.66 -5.16
C ALA A 167 16.22 9.50 -4.06
N TYR A 168 16.19 9.04 -2.81
CA TYR A 168 15.63 9.81 -1.69
C TYR A 168 16.47 11.04 -1.31
N ALA A 169 17.76 11.07 -1.66
CA ALA A 169 18.62 12.24 -1.46
C ALA A 169 18.31 13.38 -2.46
N ALA A 170 17.55 13.12 -3.52
CA ALA A 170 17.15 14.13 -4.49
C ALA A 170 16.18 15.17 -3.87
N ASP A 171 16.11 16.37 -4.47
CA ASP A 171 15.20 17.43 -4.03
C ASP A 171 13.73 17.01 -4.18
N ILE A 172 13.40 16.26 -5.25
CA ILE A 172 12.06 15.74 -5.52
C ILE A 172 12.19 14.25 -5.84
N THR A 173 11.43 13.40 -5.13
CA THR A 173 11.44 11.95 -5.35
C THR A 173 10.06 11.45 -5.73
N TYR A 174 9.96 10.85 -6.92
CA TYR A 174 8.78 10.10 -7.35
C TYR A 174 8.86 8.66 -6.84
N CYS A 175 7.78 8.16 -6.28
CA CYS A 175 7.75 6.81 -5.72
C CYS A 175 6.33 6.23 -5.75
N THR A 176 6.24 4.90 -5.63
CA THR A 176 4.95 4.26 -5.35
C THR A 176 4.66 4.28 -3.85
N ASN A 177 3.38 4.35 -3.50
CA ASN A 177 2.92 4.33 -2.11
C ASN A 177 3.46 3.13 -1.31
N ASN A 178 3.47 1.94 -1.92
CA ASN A 178 3.95 0.71 -1.29
C ASN A 178 5.46 0.76 -1.01
N GLU A 179 6.28 1.09 -2.01
CA GLU A 179 7.75 1.14 -1.84
C GLU A 179 8.15 2.17 -0.79
N LEU A 180 7.49 3.32 -0.80
CA LEU A 180 7.72 4.40 0.17
C LEU A 180 7.47 3.93 1.61
N GLY A 181 6.36 3.24 1.85
CA GLY A 181 6.03 2.72 3.17
C GLY A 181 6.88 1.51 3.58
N PHE A 182 7.23 0.62 2.63
CA PHE A 182 8.14 -0.49 2.93
C PHE A 182 9.55 -0.01 3.21
N ASP A 183 10.04 1.02 2.55
CA ASP A 183 11.35 1.59 2.85
C ASP A 183 11.38 2.23 4.24
N TYR A 184 10.29 2.87 4.68
CA TYR A 184 10.15 3.31 6.06
C TYR A 184 10.25 2.16 7.06
N LEU A 185 9.55 1.06 6.81
CA LEU A 185 9.63 -0.12 7.69
C LEU A 185 11.04 -0.74 7.68
N ARG A 186 11.69 -0.84 6.51
CA ARG A 186 13.06 -1.36 6.39
C ARG A 186 14.08 -0.47 7.11
N ASP A 187 13.93 0.84 7.03
CA ASP A 187 14.78 1.80 7.74
C ASP A 187 14.67 1.61 9.26
N ASN A 188 13.46 1.36 9.75
CA ASN A 188 13.26 1.05 11.17
C ASN A 188 13.70 -0.35 11.60
N MET A 189 14.09 -1.21 10.65
CA MET A 189 14.74 -2.52 10.90
C MET A 189 16.24 -2.50 10.56
N ALA A 190 16.80 -1.36 10.14
CA ALA A 190 18.21 -1.21 9.82
C ALA A 190 19.06 -1.32 11.08
N ILE A 191 20.21 -2.00 11.01
CA ILE A 191 21.13 -2.17 12.13
C ILE A 191 22.35 -1.26 12.06
N TYR A 192 22.55 -0.63 10.91
CA TYR A 192 23.58 0.41 10.70
C TYR A 192 22.95 1.67 10.09
N LYS A 193 23.38 2.84 10.56
CA LYS A 193 22.92 4.13 10.03
C LYS A 193 23.12 4.25 8.51
N GLN A 194 24.15 3.60 7.98
CA GLN A 194 24.46 3.58 6.56
C GLN A 194 23.46 2.77 5.71
N GLU A 195 22.62 1.92 6.33
CA GLU A 195 21.57 1.16 5.66
C GLU A 195 20.32 2.00 5.43
N LEU A 196 20.13 3.07 6.19
CA LEU A 196 18.98 3.97 6.04
C LEU A 196 18.94 4.55 4.62
N VAL A 197 17.75 4.54 4.02
CA VAL A 197 17.57 5.05 2.65
C VAL A 197 16.79 6.36 2.64
N GLN A 198 15.82 6.54 3.54
CA GLN A 198 15.02 7.76 3.65
C GLN A 198 15.72 8.79 4.55
N ARG A 199 15.41 10.08 4.35
CA ARG A 199 15.96 11.18 5.16
C ARG A 199 14.93 11.96 5.97
N GLY A 200 13.63 11.71 5.77
CA GLY A 200 12.55 12.37 6.50
C GLY A 200 11.25 12.45 5.71
N HIS A 201 10.23 13.02 6.33
CA HIS A 201 8.87 13.13 5.80
C HIS A 201 8.40 14.58 5.87
N ALA A 202 9.05 15.50 5.11
CA ALA A 202 8.73 16.92 5.13
C ALA A 202 7.42 17.22 4.38
N PHE A 203 7.36 16.91 3.08
CA PHE A 203 6.19 17.18 2.25
C PHE A 203 5.90 16.02 1.28
N ALA A 204 4.64 15.63 1.20
CA ALA A 204 4.18 14.68 0.19
C ALA A 204 2.98 15.20 -0.59
N ILE A 205 2.99 14.96 -1.90
CA ILE A 205 1.83 15.07 -2.78
C ILE A 205 1.41 13.68 -3.19
N VAL A 206 0.18 13.30 -2.86
CA VAL A 206 -0.38 11.99 -3.20
C VAL A 206 -1.23 12.14 -4.46
N ASP A 207 -0.78 11.54 -5.57
CA ASP A 207 -1.59 11.47 -6.79
C ASP A 207 -2.61 10.35 -6.69
N GLU A 208 -3.83 10.60 -7.19
CA GLU A 208 -4.98 9.73 -6.98
C GLU A 208 -5.19 9.42 -5.49
N VAL A 209 -5.22 10.47 -4.67
CA VAL A 209 -5.24 10.41 -3.19
C VAL A 209 -6.38 9.54 -2.64
N ASP A 210 -7.52 9.49 -3.30
CA ASP A 210 -8.65 8.65 -2.95
C ASP A 210 -8.36 7.14 -3.13
N SER A 211 -7.54 6.76 -4.11
CA SER A 211 -7.10 5.37 -4.25
C SER A 211 -6.17 4.96 -3.13
N ILE A 212 -5.17 5.79 -2.85
CA ILE A 212 -4.10 5.45 -1.90
C ILE A 212 -4.61 5.55 -0.46
N LEU A 213 -5.28 6.65 -0.10
CA LEU A 213 -5.65 6.92 1.29
C LEU A 213 -7.02 6.34 1.70
N ILE A 214 -7.85 5.91 0.75
CA ILE A 214 -9.16 5.29 1.04
C ILE A 214 -9.16 3.82 0.62
N ASP A 215 -8.95 3.51 -0.68
CA ASP A 215 -9.11 2.13 -1.18
C ASP A 215 -8.02 1.20 -0.66
N GLU A 216 -6.74 1.57 -0.84
CA GLU A 216 -5.61 0.76 -0.40
C GLU A 216 -5.37 0.81 1.11
N ALA A 217 -5.93 1.81 1.81
CA ALA A 217 -5.78 1.99 3.25
C ALA A 217 -6.59 0.99 4.11
N ARG A 218 -7.20 -0.03 3.52
CA ARG A 218 -7.88 -1.12 4.23
C ARG A 218 -6.93 -2.15 4.79
N THR A 219 -5.77 -2.34 4.17
CA THR A 219 -4.75 -3.31 4.59
C THR A 219 -3.47 -2.61 5.00
N PRO A 220 -2.87 -2.97 6.14
CA PRO A 220 -1.59 -2.40 6.54
C PRO A 220 -0.45 -2.88 5.64
N LEU A 221 0.65 -2.15 5.65
CA LEU A 221 1.92 -2.58 5.11
C LEU A 221 2.58 -3.52 6.12
N ILE A 222 2.94 -4.73 5.70
CA ILE A 222 3.53 -5.75 6.55
C ILE A 222 4.80 -6.29 5.90
N ILE A 223 5.88 -6.33 6.67
CA ILE A 223 7.09 -7.08 6.33
C ILE A 223 7.07 -8.37 7.13
N SER A 224 7.15 -9.50 6.44
CA SER A 224 7.11 -10.82 7.05
C SER A 224 8.46 -11.53 7.00
N GLY A 225 8.77 -12.28 8.04
CA GLY A 225 9.88 -13.21 8.12
C GLY A 225 9.40 -14.66 8.15
N LYS A 226 10.35 -15.60 8.24
CA LYS A 226 10.05 -17.02 8.37
C LYS A 226 9.50 -17.28 9.78
N GLY A 227 8.28 -17.78 9.87
CA GLY A 227 7.64 -18.28 11.10
C GLY A 227 7.78 -19.79 11.28
N GLU A 228 6.93 -20.35 12.11
CA GLU A 228 6.88 -21.78 12.38
C GLU A 228 6.32 -22.57 11.18
N ASP A 229 6.65 -23.87 11.11
CA ASP A 229 6.21 -24.75 10.01
C ASP A 229 4.96 -25.53 10.44
N SER A 230 3.80 -24.92 10.25
CA SER A 230 2.47 -25.49 10.55
C SER A 230 1.75 -26.04 9.32
N SER A 231 2.44 -26.21 8.20
CA SER A 231 1.85 -26.61 6.88
C SER A 231 0.95 -27.84 6.98
N LYS A 232 1.31 -28.85 7.74
CA LYS A 232 0.52 -30.08 7.96
C LYS A 232 -0.81 -29.81 8.65
N LEU A 233 -0.85 -28.83 9.56
CA LEU A 233 -2.09 -28.52 10.29
C LEU A 233 -3.13 -27.86 9.37
N TYR A 234 -2.70 -27.03 8.42
CA TYR A 234 -3.57 -26.45 7.38
C TYR A 234 -4.16 -27.53 6.47
N GLU A 235 -3.34 -28.49 6.02
CA GLU A 235 -3.82 -29.61 5.20
C GLU A 235 -4.84 -30.48 5.96
N MET A 236 -4.59 -30.78 7.24
CA MET A 236 -5.49 -31.54 8.09
C MET A 236 -6.81 -30.79 8.34
N ALA A 237 -6.73 -29.49 8.62
CA ALA A 237 -7.90 -28.64 8.85
C ALA A 237 -8.75 -28.50 7.57
N ASP A 238 -8.11 -28.32 6.42
CA ASP A 238 -8.79 -28.25 5.13
C ASP A 238 -9.50 -29.56 4.79
N TYR A 239 -8.80 -30.71 4.97
CA TYR A 239 -9.41 -32.03 4.76
C TYR A 239 -10.60 -32.23 5.69
N PHE A 240 -10.49 -31.91 6.97
CA PHE A 240 -11.59 -32.00 7.93
C PHE A 240 -12.78 -31.14 7.50
N VAL A 241 -12.60 -29.87 7.19
CA VAL A 241 -13.67 -28.97 6.77
C VAL A 241 -14.32 -29.44 5.46
N SER A 242 -13.56 -30.10 4.57
CA SER A 242 -14.10 -30.67 3.34
C SER A 242 -15.15 -31.78 3.59
N THR A 243 -15.10 -32.43 4.76
CA THR A 243 -16.03 -33.48 5.15
C THR A 243 -17.30 -32.93 5.82
N LEU A 244 -17.33 -31.66 6.20
CA LEU A 244 -18.44 -31.02 6.91
C LEU A 244 -19.56 -30.57 5.96
N ARG A 245 -20.79 -30.61 6.44
CA ARG A 245 -21.98 -30.11 5.76
C ARG A 245 -22.10 -28.61 5.97
N ARG A 246 -22.03 -27.86 4.86
CA ARG A 246 -22.11 -26.41 4.83
C ARG A 246 -23.54 -25.92 4.58
N GLN A 247 -23.97 -24.88 5.27
CA GLN A 247 -25.16 -24.09 4.94
C GLN A 247 -24.78 -22.62 4.74
N VAL A 248 -25.28 -22.02 3.65
CA VAL A 248 -25.03 -20.62 3.31
C VAL A 248 -26.30 -19.83 3.55
N PHE A 249 -26.21 -18.75 4.35
CA PHE A 249 -27.30 -17.82 4.56
C PHE A 249 -27.14 -16.60 3.66
N ALA A 250 -28.07 -16.43 2.74
CA ALA A 250 -28.16 -15.26 1.89
C ALA A 250 -29.04 -14.14 2.49
N LYS A 251 -29.84 -14.46 3.51
CA LYS A 251 -30.81 -13.53 4.14
C LYS A 251 -30.68 -13.54 5.66
N THR A 252 -30.67 -12.35 6.25
CA THR A 252 -30.67 -12.11 7.70
C THR A 252 -32.11 -11.92 8.19
N GLU A 253 -32.97 -12.92 8.19
CA GLU A 253 -34.31 -12.78 8.78
C GLU A 253 -34.46 -13.44 10.15
N ASP A 254 -33.58 -14.37 10.55
CA ASP A 254 -33.59 -14.96 11.89
C ASP A 254 -32.24 -14.76 12.57
N LYS A 255 -32.21 -13.77 13.50
CA LYS A 255 -31.07 -13.56 14.41
C LYS A 255 -31.04 -14.55 15.58
N GLU A 256 -31.99 -15.47 15.65
CA GLU A 256 -31.98 -16.54 16.64
C GLU A 256 -31.30 -17.77 16.04
N VAL A 257 -30.14 -18.11 16.61
CA VAL A 257 -29.46 -19.38 16.33
C VAL A 257 -30.33 -20.49 16.89
N HIS A 258 -31.19 -21.07 16.06
CA HIS A 258 -31.91 -22.27 16.44
C HIS A 258 -30.95 -23.46 16.36
N ASP A 259 -30.85 -24.25 17.43
CA ASP A 259 -30.03 -25.48 17.49
C ASP A 259 -30.47 -26.60 16.53
N ASP A 260 -31.50 -26.38 15.74
CA ASP A 260 -32.16 -27.37 14.86
C ASP A 260 -31.65 -27.39 13.40
N TYR A 261 -30.55 -26.70 13.06
CA TYR A 261 -30.03 -26.78 11.69
C TYR A 261 -29.26 -28.08 11.45
N ASP A 262 -29.64 -28.84 10.41
CA ASP A 262 -28.95 -30.07 9.98
C ASP A 262 -27.66 -29.74 9.17
N CYS A 263 -26.80 -28.93 9.72
CA CYS A 263 -25.49 -28.54 9.15
C CYS A 263 -24.39 -28.54 10.23
N ASP A 264 -23.17 -28.62 9.79
CA ASP A 264 -21.99 -28.65 10.67
C ASP A 264 -21.33 -27.28 10.82
N TYR A 265 -21.50 -26.41 9.81
CA TYR A 265 -21.10 -25.01 9.89
C TYR A 265 -21.93 -24.13 8.96
N PHE A 266 -22.06 -22.85 9.30
CA PHE A 266 -22.69 -21.85 8.45
C PHE A 266 -21.73 -20.81 7.94
N VAL A 267 -22.12 -20.26 6.80
CA VAL A 267 -21.44 -19.17 6.13
C VAL A 267 -22.45 -18.04 5.94
N ASP A 268 -22.17 -16.88 6.54
CA ASP A 268 -22.89 -15.64 6.27
C ASP A 268 -22.09 -14.81 5.24
N GLU A 269 -22.52 -14.88 3.99
CA GLU A 269 -21.86 -14.14 2.91
C GLU A 269 -21.96 -12.61 3.10
N LYS A 270 -23.02 -12.13 3.75
CA LYS A 270 -23.28 -10.72 3.97
C LYS A 270 -22.39 -10.14 5.10
N ALA A 271 -22.27 -10.89 6.20
CA ALA A 271 -21.40 -10.54 7.31
C ALA A 271 -19.93 -10.95 7.08
N ARG A 272 -19.65 -11.76 6.04
CA ARG A 272 -18.35 -12.41 5.77
C ARG A 272 -17.83 -13.19 6.98
N THR A 273 -18.74 -13.92 7.66
CA THR A 273 -18.40 -14.73 8.83
C THR A 273 -18.70 -16.21 8.60
N VAL A 274 -17.97 -17.04 9.32
CA VAL A 274 -18.18 -18.51 9.36
C VAL A 274 -18.24 -18.95 10.82
N SER A 275 -19.10 -19.93 11.13
CA SER A 275 -19.21 -20.46 12.49
C SER A 275 -19.54 -21.94 12.49
N LEU A 276 -18.89 -22.72 13.37
CA LEU A 276 -19.27 -24.11 13.64
C LEU A 276 -20.59 -24.18 14.41
N THR A 277 -21.39 -25.19 14.11
CA THR A 277 -22.51 -25.57 14.96
C THR A 277 -22.04 -26.52 16.07
N ALA A 278 -22.90 -26.79 17.05
CA ALA A 278 -22.61 -27.80 18.09
C ALA A 278 -22.24 -29.17 17.48
N SER A 279 -22.90 -29.58 16.36
CA SER A 279 -22.55 -30.79 15.61
C SER A 279 -21.16 -30.71 15.00
N GLY A 280 -20.78 -29.53 14.45
CA GLY A 280 -19.46 -29.31 13.87
C GLY A 280 -18.36 -29.35 14.91
N ILE A 281 -18.58 -28.74 16.08
CA ILE A 281 -17.64 -28.75 17.23
C ILE A 281 -17.38 -30.20 17.67
N ALA A 282 -18.45 -30.97 17.95
CA ALA A 282 -18.32 -32.38 18.37
C ALA A 282 -17.59 -33.26 17.34
N LYS A 283 -17.76 -32.99 16.03
CA LYS A 283 -17.00 -33.66 14.99
C LYS A 283 -15.53 -33.23 14.96
N ALA A 284 -15.22 -31.96 15.21
CA ALA A 284 -13.86 -31.44 15.29
C ALA A 284 -13.10 -32.07 16.48
N GLU A 285 -13.69 -32.06 17.66
CA GLU A 285 -13.14 -32.67 18.88
C GLU A 285 -12.83 -34.16 18.67
N LYS A 286 -13.79 -34.89 18.06
CA LYS A 286 -13.58 -36.31 17.75
C LYS A 286 -12.50 -36.54 16.69
N TYR A 287 -12.41 -35.70 15.65
CA TYR A 287 -11.45 -35.87 14.55
C TYR A 287 -10.03 -35.58 15.01
N PHE A 288 -9.85 -34.50 15.76
CA PHE A 288 -8.52 -34.09 16.26
C PHE A 288 -8.14 -34.71 17.60
N GLY A 289 -9.07 -35.43 18.25
CA GLY A 289 -8.80 -36.13 19.52
C GLY A 289 -8.63 -35.18 20.71
N VAL A 290 -9.32 -34.05 20.73
CA VAL A 290 -9.32 -33.05 21.82
C VAL A 290 -10.59 -33.16 22.63
N GLU A 291 -10.54 -32.90 23.94
CA GLU A 291 -11.72 -32.99 24.82
C GLU A 291 -12.65 -31.78 24.66
N ASN A 292 -12.09 -30.58 24.46
CA ASN A 292 -12.84 -29.36 24.30
C ASN A 292 -12.09 -28.41 23.36
N LEU A 293 -12.70 -28.08 22.22
CA LEU A 293 -12.09 -27.21 21.20
C LEU A 293 -11.92 -25.76 21.69
N ALA A 294 -12.68 -25.32 22.69
CA ALA A 294 -12.67 -23.98 23.25
C ALA A 294 -11.57 -23.76 24.32
N ASP A 295 -10.85 -24.80 24.73
CA ASP A 295 -9.76 -24.67 25.70
C ASP A 295 -8.60 -23.85 25.15
N ALA A 296 -7.92 -23.12 26.03
CA ALA A 296 -6.79 -22.26 25.65
C ALA A 296 -5.66 -23.03 24.93
N GLU A 297 -5.43 -24.28 25.26
CA GLU A 297 -4.45 -25.16 24.62
C GLU A 297 -4.80 -25.49 23.17
N ASN A 298 -6.10 -25.44 22.80
CA ASN A 298 -6.62 -25.77 21.47
C ASN A 298 -6.88 -24.54 20.60
N THR A 299 -6.49 -23.34 21.03
CA THR A 299 -6.74 -22.08 20.31
C THR A 299 -6.13 -22.11 18.91
N THR A 300 -4.90 -22.60 18.75
CA THR A 300 -4.22 -22.77 17.46
C THR A 300 -5.01 -23.69 16.52
N LEU A 301 -5.51 -24.81 17.02
CA LEU A 301 -6.31 -25.73 16.22
C LEU A 301 -7.64 -25.10 15.79
N SER A 302 -8.32 -24.42 16.71
CA SER A 302 -9.56 -23.68 16.44
C SER A 302 -9.34 -22.61 15.37
N HIS A 303 -8.23 -21.90 15.44
CA HIS A 303 -7.83 -20.91 14.43
C HIS A 303 -7.69 -21.54 13.03
N HIS A 304 -6.95 -22.65 12.89
CA HIS A 304 -6.75 -23.33 11.60
C HIS A 304 -8.06 -23.84 11.02
N ILE A 305 -8.97 -24.39 11.85
CA ILE A 305 -10.30 -24.82 11.40
C ILE A 305 -11.11 -23.62 10.90
N ASN A 306 -11.07 -22.49 11.61
CA ASN A 306 -11.77 -21.27 11.20
C ASN A 306 -11.22 -20.72 9.87
N GLN A 307 -9.91 -20.72 9.66
CA GLN A 307 -9.31 -20.27 8.40
C GLN A 307 -9.67 -21.21 7.24
N ALA A 308 -9.69 -22.52 7.46
CA ALA A 308 -10.12 -23.49 6.47
C ALA A 308 -11.60 -23.31 6.10
N MET A 309 -12.47 -23.00 7.07
CA MET A 309 -13.89 -22.69 6.81
C MET A 309 -14.04 -21.39 6.02
N LYS A 310 -13.29 -20.33 6.35
CA LYS A 310 -13.26 -19.08 5.57
C LYS A 310 -12.80 -19.32 4.14
N ALA A 311 -11.71 -20.08 3.96
CA ALA A 311 -11.17 -20.40 2.65
C ALA A 311 -12.19 -21.15 1.76
N ARG A 312 -12.91 -22.12 2.33
CA ARG A 312 -13.91 -22.92 1.59
C ARG A 312 -15.28 -22.25 1.49
N GLY A 313 -15.66 -21.46 2.47
CA GLY A 313 -16.97 -20.82 2.57
C GLY A 313 -17.08 -19.50 1.83
N LEU A 314 -16.09 -18.65 1.99
CA LEU A 314 -16.13 -17.24 1.55
C LEU A 314 -15.23 -16.95 0.35
N MET A 315 -14.06 -17.63 0.23
CA MET A 315 -13.08 -17.30 -0.81
C MET A 315 -13.36 -18.06 -2.11
N LYS A 316 -13.55 -17.34 -3.20
CA LYS A 316 -13.94 -17.87 -4.52
C LYS A 316 -12.77 -17.76 -5.50
N LYS A 317 -12.43 -18.87 -6.14
CA LYS A 317 -11.42 -18.90 -7.22
C LYS A 317 -11.90 -18.06 -8.41
N ASP A 318 -10.97 -17.40 -9.07
CA ASP A 318 -11.17 -16.48 -10.21
C ASP A 318 -11.96 -15.20 -9.87
N ILE A 319 -12.30 -14.99 -8.59
CA ILE A 319 -12.90 -13.75 -8.05
C ILE A 319 -11.97 -13.14 -7.02
N ASP A 320 -11.72 -13.82 -5.90
CA ASP A 320 -10.88 -13.33 -4.81
C ASP A 320 -9.41 -13.68 -5.05
N TYR A 321 -9.12 -14.78 -5.74
CA TYR A 321 -7.76 -15.23 -6.08
C TYR A 321 -7.74 -16.07 -7.35
N VAL A 322 -6.55 -16.17 -7.97
CA VAL A 322 -6.27 -17.09 -9.08
C VAL A 322 -5.15 -18.05 -8.71
N VAL A 323 -5.15 -19.24 -9.34
CA VAL A 323 -4.03 -20.19 -9.23
C VAL A 323 -3.22 -20.13 -10.52
N LYS A 324 -1.96 -19.70 -10.42
CA LYS A 324 -1.03 -19.59 -11.55
C LYS A 324 0.35 -20.11 -11.13
N ASP A 325 0.95 -20.96 -11.97
CA ASP A 325 2.28 -21.53 -11.75
C ASP A 325 2.46 -22.22 -10.37
N GLY A 326 1.39 -22.86 -9.87
CA GLY A 326 1.39 -23.53 -8.57
C GLY A 326 1.36 -22.57 -7.36
N GLN A 327 0.98 -21.31 -7.55
CA GLN A 327 0.87 -20.30 -6.51
C GLN A 327 -0.52 -19.67 -6.49
N ILE A 328 -0.95 -19.28 -5.31
CA ILE A 328 -2.15 -18.46 -5.12
C ILE A 328 -1.78 -17.00 -5.31
N ILE A 329 -2.50 -16.31 -6.19
CA ILE A 329 -2.32 -14.87 -6.43
C ILE A 329 -3.63 -14.17 -6.12
N ILE A 330 -3.59 -13.19 -5.24
CA ILE A 330 -4.77 -12.42 -4.83
C ILE A 330 -5.25 -11.57 -6.03
N VAL A 331 -6.56 -11.51 -6.21
CA VAL A 331 -7.22 -10.53 -7.09
C VAL A 331 -7.70 -9.37 -6.22
N ASP A 332 -7.27 -8.17 -6.54
CA ASP A 332 -7.74 -6.98 -5.85
C ASP A 332 -9.24 -6.75 -6.11
N GLU A 333 -10.03 -6.71 -5.07
CA GLU A 333 -11.49 -6.58 -5.13
C GLU A 333 -11.94 -5.30 -5.85
N PHE A 334 -11.14 -4.24 -5.78
CA PHE A 334 -11.47 -2.92 -6.36
C PHE A 334 -10.98 -2.73 -7.78
N THR A 335 -9.74 -3.12 -8.03
CA THR A 335 -9.10 -2.92 -9.33
C THR A 335 -9.21 -4.14 -10.24
N GLY A 336 -9.54 -5.31 -9.69
CA GLY A 336 -9.51 -6.59 -10.40
C GLY A 336 -8.11 -7.02 -10.84
N ARG A 337 -7.06 -6.38 -10.30
CA ARG A 337 -5.66 -6.64 -10.66
C ARG A 337 -5.09 -7.81 -9.87
N LEU A 338 -4.19 -8.55 -10.51
CA LEU A 338 -3.41 -9.60 -9.83
C LEU A 338 -2.37 -8.97 -8.92
N MET A 339 -2.44 -9.28 -7.64
CA MET A 339 -1.52 -8.78 -6.62
C MET A 339 -0.41 -9.80 -6.37
N TYR A 340 0.61 -9.78 -7.21
CA TYR A 340 1.76 -10.68 -7.07
C TYR A 340 2.53 -10.39 -5.78
N GLY A 341 2.88 -11.47 -5.04
CA GLY A 341 3.66 -11.41 -3.80
C GLY A 341 2.89 -10.91 -2.58
N ARG A 342 1.63 -10.47 -2.71
CA ARG A 342 0.72 -10.27 -1.58
C ARG A 342 0.19 -11.61 -1.08
N ARG A 343 -0.05 -11.69 0.23
CA ARG A 343 -0.66 -12.83 0.89
C ARG A 343 -1.79 -12.37 1.80
N TYR A 344 -2.82 -13.19 1.94
CA TYR A 344 -3.84 -12.97 2.97
C TYR A 344 -3.21 -13.20 4.35
N ASN A 345 -3.61 -12.40 5.31
CA ASN A 345 -3.13 -12.47 6.70
C ASN A 345 -3.75 -13.64 7.48
N GLU A 346 -3.27 -13.85 8.69
CA GLU A 346 -3.83 -14.77 9.68
C GLU A 346 -3.94 -16.23 9.21
N GLY A 347 -3.05 -16.68 8.34
CA GLY A 347 -3.09 -18.05 7.83
C GLY A 347 -4.15 -18.33 6.76
N LEU A 348 -4.97 -17.35 6.37
CA LEU A 348 -5.99 -17.54 5.34
C LEU A 348 -5.37 -17.90 3.99
N HIS A 349 -4.20 -17.34 3.65
CA HIS A 349 -3.49 -17.67 2.42
C HIS A 349 -3.08 -19.14 2.38
N GLN A 350 -2.52 -19.65 3.49
CA GLN A 350 -2.14 -21.05 3.64
C GLN A 350 -3.37 -21.98 3.59
N ALA A 351 -4.48 -21.55 4.18
CA ALA A 351 -5.74 -22.29 4.09
C ALA A 351 -6.28 -22.36 2.65
N ILE A 352 -6.07 -21.30 1.85
CA ILE A 352 -6.42 -21.31 0.41
C ILE A 352 -5.42 -22.20 -0.37
N GLU A 353 -4.13 -22.15 -0.05
CA GLU A 353 -3.10 -23.03 -0.63
C GLU A 353 -3.46 -24.50 -0.38
N ALA A 354 -3.88 -24.86 0.84
CA ALA A 354 -4.34 -26.20 1.20
C ALA A 354 -5.61 -26.59 0.41
N LYS A 355 -6.60 -25.67 0.35
CA LYS A 355 -7.85 -25.87 -0.41
C LYS A 355 -7.63 -26.17 -1.89
N GLU A 356 -6.68 -25.48 -2.53
CA GLU A 356 -6.37 -25.65 -3.96
C GLU A 356 -5.34 -26.76 -4.22
N GLY A 357 -4.82 -27.41 -3.16
CA GLY A 357 -3.85 -28.49 -3.27
C GLY A 357 -2.49 -28.04 -3.82
N VAL A 358 -2.14 -26.78 -3.67
CA VAL A 358 -0.80 -26.26 -3.98
C VAL A 358 0.09 -26.41 -2.74
N GLN A 359 1.41 -26.27 -2.90
CA GLN A 359 2.33 -26.39 -1.77
C GLN A 359 2.03 -25.32 -0.72
N VAL A 360 1.62 -25.72 0.48
CA VAL A 360 1.40 -24.82 1.60
C VAL A 360 2.74 -24.26 2.07
N ALA A 361 2.88 -22.95 2.01
CA ALA A 361 4.07 -22.29 2.53
C ALA A 361 4.00 -22.19 4.06
N GLY A 362 5.16 -22.24 4.72
CA GLY A 362 5.26 -22.04 6.18
C GLY A 362 4.62 -20.73 6.63
N GLU A 363 4.22 -20.66 7.87
CA GLU A 363 3.71 -19.43 8.47
C GLU A 363 4.73 -18.30 8.37
N SER A 364 4.24 -17.10 8.27
CA SER A 364 5.06 -15.90 8.25
C SER A 364 4.87 -15.13 9.56
N LYS A 365 5.98 -14.85 10.26
CA LYS A 365 5.99 -13.97 11.41
C LYS A 365 6.03 -12.51 10.96
N THR A 366 5.24 -11.65 11.58
CA THR A 366 5.25 -10.20 11.28
C THR A 366 6.50 -9.57 11.90
N LEU A 367 7.38 -9.02 11.05
CA LEU A 367 8.60 -8.34 11.50
C LEU A 367 8.36 -6.84 11.74
N ALA A 368 7.57 -6.20 10.89
CA ALA A 368 7.22 -4.81 11.01
C ALA A 368 5.88 -4.56 10.28
N THR A 369 5.09 -3.65 10.81
CA THR A 369 3.79 -3.27 10.25
C THR A 369 3.51 -1.79 10.47
N ILE A 370 2.78 -1.16 9.53
CA ILE A 370 2.20 0.17 9.69
C ILE A 370 0.98 0.29 8.77
N THR A 371 -0.05 0.98 9.21
CA THR A 371 -1.17 1.34 8.32
C THR A 371 -0.80 2.52 7.42
N PHE A 372 -1.40 2.61 6.22
CA PHE A 372 -1.22 3.79 5.36
C PHE A 372 -1.62 5.07 6.07
N GLN A 373 -2.68 5.02 6.90
CA GLN A 373 -3.15 6.15 7.66
C GLN A 373 -2.06 6.71 8.58
N ASN A 374 -1.44 5.86 9.40
CA ASN A 374 -0.39 6.29 10.31
C ASN A 374 0.91 6.63 9.58
N PHE A 375 1.22 5.95 8.47
CA PHE A 375 2.38 6.28 7.67
C PHE A 375 2.29 7.70 7.06
N PHE A 376 1.19 8.04 6.38
CA PHE A 376 1.05 9.36 5.77
C PHE A 376 0.88 10.50 6.78
N ARG A 377 0.46 10.20 8.02
CA ARG A 377 0.43 11.17 9.13
C ARG A 377 1.83 11.56 9.65
N LEU A 378 2.88 10.85 9.26
CA LEU A 378 4.28 11.21 9.58
C LEU A 378 4.75 12.46 8.83
N TYR A 379 4.10 12.80 7.71
CA TYR A 379 4.50 13.98 6.95
C TYR A 379 4.15 15.28 7.68
N GLY A 380 5.13 16.19 7.75
CA GLY A 380 4.89 17.54 8.27
C GLY A 380 3.85 18.31 7.46
N LYS A 381 3.83 18.10 6.13
CA LYS A 381 2.82 18.61 5.21
C LYS A 381 2.39 17.50 4.25
N LEU A 382 1.10 17.24 4.19
CA LEU A 382 0.47 16.27 3.29
C LEU A 382 -0.53 16.97 2.39
N SER A 383 -0.53 16.65 1.10
CA SER A 383 -1.54 17.10 0.15
C SER A 383 -1.89 16.00 -0.83
N GLY A 384 -2.99 16.16 -1.54
CA GLY A 384 -3.43 15.16 -2.48
C GLY A 384 -4.19 15.74 -3.66
N MET A 385 -4.22 15.00 -4.75
CA MET A 385 -4.99 15.36 -5.94
C MET A 385 -5.73 14.15 -6.50
N THR A 386 -6.95 14.37 -6.93
CA THR A 386 -7.80 13.36 -7.61
C THR A 386 -8.95 14.05 -8.35
N GLY A 387 -9.71 13.30 -9.13
CA GLY A 387 -10.94 13.78 -9.78
C GLY A 387 -12.21 13.63 -8.94
N THR A 388 -12.14 13.00 -7.76
CA THR A 388 -13.31 12.49 -7.03
C THR A 388 -13.11 12.40 -5.52
N ALA A 389 -12.67 13.47 -4.85
CA ALA A 389 -12.43 13.47 -3.40
C ALA A 389 -13.64 13.91 -2.56
N LEU A 390 -14.47 14.78 -3.10
CA LEU A 390 -15.53 15.48 -2.35
C LEU A 390 -16.54 14.52 -1.68
N THR A 391 -16.76 13.35 -2.26
CA THR A 391 -17.65 12.33 -1.68
C THR A 391 -17.13 11.73 -0.39
N GLU A 392 -15.81 11.79 -0.17
CA GLU A 392 -15.09 11.23 0.98
C GLU A 392 -14.46 12.34 1.87
N GLU A 393 -14.92 13.61 1.73
CA GLU A 393 -14.36 14.76 2.46
C GLU A 393 -14.37 14.53 3.98
N GLU A 394 -15.44 13.93 4.51
CA GLU A 394 -15.57 13.64 5.94
C GLU A 394 -14.47 12.66 6.41
N GLU A 395 -14.15 11.67 5.62
CA GLU A 395 -13.10 10.69 5.94
C GLU A 395 -11.71 11.32 5.85
N PHE A 396 -11.42 12.10 4.80
CA PHE A 396 -10.16 12.82 4.68
C PHE A 396 -9.92 13.78 5.85
N ALA A 397 -10.96 14.49 6.27
CA ALA A 397 -10.88 15.38 7.42
C ALA A 397 -10.69 14.63 8.74
N ALA A 398 -11.45 13.55 8.98
CA ALA A 398 -11.41 12.81 10.23
C ALA A 398 -10.11 12.01 10.44
N ILE A 399 -9.54 11.43 9.37
CA ILE A 399 -8.37 10.56 9.45
C ILE A 399 -7.07 11.34 9.22
N TYR A 400 -7.01 12.16 8.18
CA TYR A 400 -5.77 12.80 7.71
C TYR A 400 -5.71 14.30 7.99
N ASN A 401 -6.75 14.88 8.56
CA ASN A 401 -6.91 16.35 8.74
C ASN A 401 -6.76 17.12 7.41
N LEU A 402 -7.23 16.51 6.31
CA LEU A 402 -7.22 17.10 4.98
C LEU A 402 -8.62 17.55 4.59
N ASP A 403 -8.76 18.76 4.06
CA ASP A 403 -9.99 19.22 3.44
C ASP A 403 -9.91 19.23 1.92
N VAL A 404 -11.07 19.21 1.26
CA VAL A 404 -11.18 19.12 -0.20
C VAL A 404 -11.59 20.46 -0.79
N VAL A 405 -10.88 20.90 -1.82
CA VAL A 405 -11.24 22.07 -2.61
C VAL A 405 -11.51 21.62 -4.05
N GLU A 406 -12.74 21.79 -4.50
CA GLU A 406 -13.14 21.51 -5.87
C GLU A 406 -12.68 22.65 -6.79
N ILE A 407 -11.74 22.35 -7.69
CA ILE A 407 -11.17 23.31 -8.65
C ILE A 407 -12.06 23.34 -9.91
N PRO A 408 -12.43 24.51 -10.41
CA PRO A 408 -13.21 24.62 -11.65
C PRO A 408 -12.43 24.08 -12.85
N THR A 409 -13.14 23.51 -13.82
CA THR A 409 -12.53 23.02 -15.06
C THR A 409 -12.12 24.20 -15.96
N ASN A 410 -11.03 24.02 -16.73
CA ASN A 410 -10.54 25.02 -17.67
C ASN A 410 -11.57 25.32 -18.77
N ARG A 411 -12.27 24.28 -19.23
CA ARG A 411 -13.41 24.43 -20.17
C ARG A 411 -14.66 23.81 -19.55
N PRO A 412 -15.86 24.33 -19.81
CA PRO A 412 -17.10 23.77 -19.29
C PRO A 412 -17.28 22.32 -19.69
N VAL A 413 -17.74 21.49 -18.75
CA VAL A 413 -18.11 20.09 -19.02
C VAL A 413 -19.43 20.07 -19.78
N VAL A 414 -19.41 19.57 -21.01
CA VAL A 414 -20.60 19.47 -21.91
C VAL A 414 -21.15 18.04 -21.98
N ARG A 415 -20.54 17.09 -21.27
CA ARG A 415 -20.99 15.68 -21.15
C ARG A 415 -22.42 15.63 -20.65
N GLN A 416 -23.22 14.74 -21.24
CA GLN A 416 -24.60 14.47 -20.83
C GLN A 416 -24.64 13.20 -19.97
N ASP A 417 -24.96 13.36 -18.70
CA ASP A 417 -25.15 12.24 -17.77
C ASP A 417 -26.65 11.88 -17.74
N HIS A 418 -27.01 10.79 -18.44
CA HIS A 418 -28.37 10.30 -18.51
C HIS A 418 -28.81 9.63 -17.19
N PRO A 419 -30.11 9.65 -16.86
CA PRO A 419 -30.65 8.92 -15.73
C PRO A 419 -30.37 7.43 -15.84
N ASP A 420 -30.22 6.77 -14.69
CA ASP A 420 -30.08 5.31 -14.61
C ASP A 420 -31.32 4.61 -15.17
N VAL A 421 -31.13 3.44 -15.75
CA VAL A 421 -32.21 2.59 -16.24
C VAL A 421 -32.19 1.29 -15.45
N VAL A 422 -33.32 0.92 -14.83
CA VAL A 422 -33.39 -0.27 -13.97
C VAL A 422 -34.26 -1.34 -14.64
N TYR A 423 -33.79 -2.58 -14.64
CA TYR A 423 -34.48 -3.75 -15.17
C TYR A 423 -34.78 -4.75 -14.03
N LYS A 424 -35.78 -5.58 -14.26
CA LYS A 424 -36.18 -6.62 -13.29
C LYS A 424 -35.09 -7.69 -13.14
N THR A 425 -34.47 -8.11 -14.26
CA THR A 425 -33.46 -9.19 -14.30
C THR A 425 -32.16 -8.75 -14.92
N GLU A 426 -31.05 -9.42 -14.56
CA GLU A 426 -29.75 -9.23 -15.20
C GLU A 426 -29.78 -9.52 -16.70
N ALA A 427 -30.54 -10.54 -17.12
CA ALA A 427 -30.68 -10.94 -18.52
C ALA A 427 -31.30 -9.80 -19.34
N GLY A 428 -32.38 -9.16 -18.85
CA GLY A 428 -33.01 -7.99 -19.50
C GLY A 428 -32.06 -6.81 -19.58
N LYS A 429 -31.34 -6.53 -18.49
CA LYS A 429 -30.30 -5.51 -18.44
C LYS A 429 -29.22 -5.70 -19.51
N PHE A 430 -28.66 -6.90 -19.63
CA PHE A 430 -27.61 -7.18 -20.62
C PHE A 430 -28.13 -7.10 -22.07
N ARG A 431 -29.39 -7.53 -22.36
CA ARG A 431 -29.99 -7.34 -23.67
C ARG A 431 -30.10 -5.86 -24.04
N ALA A 432 -30.50 -5.03 -23.08
CA ALA A 432 -30.60 -3.58 -23.29
C ALA A 432 -29.24 -2.93 -23.53
N ILE A 433 -28.19 -3.35 -22.78
CA ILE A 433 -26.80 -2.87 -22.96
C ILE A 433 -26.32 -3.22 -24.37
N VAL A 434 -26.48 -4.47 -24.81
CA VAL A 434 -26.08 -4.92 -26.16
C VAL A 434 -26.78 -4.13 -27.25
N SER A 435 -28.10 -3.85 -27.10
CA SER A 435 -28.88 -3.02 -28.03
C SER A 435 -28.33 -1.59 -28.08
N GLN A 436 -28.02 -0.98 -26.92
CA GLN A 436 -27.45 0.36 -26.87
C GLN A 436 -26.04 0.41 -27.50
N VAL A 437 -25.18 -0.56 -27.20
CA VAL A 437 -23.85 -0.67 -27.82
C VAL A 437 -23.95 -0.76 -29.35
N LYS A 438 -24.89 -1.54 -29.86
CA LYS A 438 -25.15 -1.66 -31.31
C LYS A 438 -25.54 -0.33 -31.93
N VAL A 439 -26.47 0.41 -31.34
CA VAL A 439 -26.87 1.72 -31.80
C VAL A 439 -25.71 2.71 -31.86
N CYS A 440 -24.86 2.72 -30.82
CA CYS A 440 -23.68 3.58 -30.78
C CYS A 440 -22.63 3.17 -31.82
N HIS A 441 -22.35 1.87 -31.94
CA HIS A 441 -21.40 1.34 -32.93
C HIS A 441 -21.83 1.68 -34.36
N ASP A 442 -23.12 1.47 -34.71
CA ASP A 442 -23.66 1.77 -36.01
C ASP A 442 -23.61 3.28 -36.32
N LYS A 443 -23.71 4.15 -35.32
CA LYS A 443 -23.53 5.60 -35.40
C LYS A 443 -22.08 6.04 -35.52
N GLY A 444 -21.11 5.14 -35.25
CA GLY A 444 -19.70 5.44 -35.14
C GLY A 444 -19.28 6.04 -33.78
N GLN A 445 -20.15 6.06 -32.79
CA GLN A 445 -19.85 6.56 -31.44
C GLN A 445 -19.09 5.50 -30.66
N PRO A 446 -17.87 5.79 -30.13
CA PRO A 446 -17.15 4.87 -29.30
C PRO A 446 -17.83 4.63 -27.96
N VAL A 447 -17.77 3.39 -27.47
CA VAL A 447 -18.40 2.97 -26.22
C VAL A 447 -17.40 2.31 -25.29
N LEU A 448 -17.36 2.75 -24.04
CA LEU A 448 -16.63 2.08 -22.94
C LEU A 448 -17.67 1.51 -21.97
N VAL A 449 -17.70 0.18 -21.83
CA VAL A 449 -18.59 -0.50 -20.91
C VAL A 449 -17.82 -0.90 -19.66
N GLY A 450 -18.19 -0.31 -18.52
CA GLY A 450 -17.63 -0.65 -17.19
C GLY A 450 -18.40 -1.80 -16.55
N THR A 451 -17.69 -2.86 -16.15
CA THR A 451 -18.24 -4.01 -15.43
C THR A 451 -17.55 -4.15 -14.07
N ILE A 452 -18.24 -4.71 -13.07
CA ILE A 452 -17.69 -4.87 -11.72
C ILE A 452 -16.88 -6.16 -11.54
N SER A 453 -17.06 -7.17 -12.41
CA SER A 453 -16.35 -8.45 -12.31
C SER A 453 -15.88 -8.96 -13.66
N ILE A 454 -14.86 -9.84 -13.63
CA ILE A 454 -14.34 -10.54 -14.82
C ILE A 454 -15.42 -11.40 -15.45
N GLU A 455 -16.23 -12.09 -14.63
CA GLU A 455 -17.31 -12.97 -15.08
C GLU A 455 -18.36 -12.19 -15.90
N LYS A 456 -18.81 -11.03 -15.40
CA LYS A 456 -19.76 -10.17 -16.12
C LYS A 456 -19.16 -9.58 -17.40
N SER A 457 -17.86 -9.27 -17.39
CA SER A 457 -17.11 -8.84 -18.58
C SER A 457 -17.08 -9.95 -19.65
N GLU A 458 -16.80 -11.18 -19.27
CA GLU A 458 -16.79 -12.34 -20.18
C GLU A 458 -18.19 -12.69 -20.71
N LEU A 459 -19.23 -12.57 -19.85
CA LEU A 459 -20.62 -12.77 -20.26
C LEU A 459 -21.04 -11.77 -21.33
N LEU A 460 -20.77 -10.47 -21.09
CA LEU A 460 -21.07 -9.41 -22.04
C LEU A 460 -20.28 -9.59 -23.34
N SER A 461 -19.02 -10.01 -23.28
CA SER A 461 -18.22 -10.32 -24.47
C SER A 461 -18.84 -11.43 -25.31
N LYS A 462 -19.36 -12.50 -24.67
CA LYS A 462 -20.06 -13.58 -25.39
C LYS A 462 -21.31 -13.07 -26.08
N LEU A 463 -22.07 -12.17 -25.42
CA LEU A 463 -23.30 -11.60 -26.00
C LEU A 463 -22.99 -10.69 -27.21
N LEU A 464 -21.98 -9.82 -27.10
CA LEU A 464 -21.55 -8.94 -28.21
C LEU A 464 -21.00 -9.73 -29.41
N LYS A 465 -20.28 -10.85 -29.17
CA LYS A 465 -19.83 -11.75 -30.23
C LYS A 465 -20.98 -12.39 -31.00
N ARG A 466 -22.08 -12.75 -30.30
CA ARG A 466 -23.28 -13.32 -30.95
C ARG A 466 -23.95 -12.30 -31.89
N GLU A 467 -23.93 -11.02 -31.52
CA GLU A 467 -24.48 -9.93 -32.35
C GLU A 467 -23.49 -9.45 -33.44
N GLY A 468 -22.29 -10.06 -33.51
CA GLY A 468 -21.28 -9.71 -34.51
C GLY A 468 -20.58 -8.36 -34.27
N ILE A 469 -20.65 -7.79 -33.06
CA ILE A 469 -20.04 -6.50 -32.73
C ILE A 469 -18.58 -6.72 -32.36
N PRO A 470 -17.61 -6.16 -33.10
CA PRO A 470 -16.20 -6.24 -32.76
C PRO A 470 -15.92 -5.44 -31.49
N HIS A 471 -15.20 -6.01 -30.54
CA HIS A 471 -14.92 -5.37 -29.26
C HIS A 471 -13.63 -5.88 -28.63
N ASN A 472 -13.05 -5.07 -27.75
CA ASN A 472 -11.91 -5.40 -26.92
C ASN A 472 -12.34 -5.62 -25.48
N VAL A 473 -11.68 -6.56 -24.77
CA VAL A 473 -11.95 -6.85 -23.35
C VAL A 473 -10.71 -6.60 -22.54
N LEU A 474 -10.86 -5.77 -21.52
CA LEU A 474 -9.85 -5.44 -20.53
C LEU A 474 -10.22 -6.07 -19.19
N ASN A 475 -9.45 -7.04 -18.79
CA ASN A 475 -9.56 -7.65 -17.47
C ASN A 475 -8.16 -8.03 -16.94
N ALA A 476 -8.08 -8.44 -15.68
CA ALA A 476 -6.82 -8.79 -15.02
C ALA A 476 -5.98 -9.87 -15.74
N LYS A 477 -6.58 -10.64 -16.65
CA LYS A 477 -5.87 -11.67 -17.44
C LYS A 477 -4.97 -11.07 -18.52
N HIS A 478 -5.18 -9.81 -18.92
CA HIS A 478 -4.49 -9.12 -20.03
C HIS A 478 -3.76 -7.84 -19.59
N HIS A 479 -3.23 -7.83 -18.38
CA HIS A 479 -2.64 -6.67 -17.72
C HIS A 479 -1.55 -5.94 -18.54
N GLU A 480 -0.68 -6.67 -19.24
CA GLU A 480 0.42 -6.08 -20.01
C GLU A 480 -0.09 -5.25 -21.22
N GLN A 481 -1.30 -5.53 -21.71
CA GLN A 481 -1.90 -4.85 -22.85
C GLN A 481 -2.94 -3.79 -22.44
N GLU A 482 -3.18 -3.61 -21.15
CA GLU A 482 -4.24 -2.75 -20.61
C GLU A 482 -4.13 -1.31 -21.11
N ALA A 483 -2.98 -0.68 -20.95
CA ALA A 483 -2.76 0.70 -21.36
C ALA A 483 -2.94 0.90 -22.86
N LEU A 484 -2.57 -0.10 -23.64
CA LEU A 484 -2.65 -0.09 -25.10
C LEU A 484 -4.11 -0.12 -25.60
N ILE A 485 -4.93 -0.99 -24.99
CA ILE A 485 -6.34 -1.16 -25.36
C ILE A 485 -7.16 0.05 -24.94
N VAL A 486 -6.94 0.57 -23.72
CA VAL A 486 -7.63 1.78 -23.23
C VAL A 486 -7.31 3.00 -24.09
N ALA A 487 -6.06 3.14 -24.51
CA ALA A 487 -5.66 4.24 -25.37
C ALA A 487 -6.40 4.27 -26.72
N GLN A 488 -6.87 3.12 -27.22
CA GLN A 488 -7.63 2.99 -28.48
C GLN A 488 -9.16 3.00 -28.28
N ALA A 489 -9.64 3.06 -27.04
CA ALA A 489 -11.09 3.05 -26.74
C ALA A 489 -11.84 4.28 -27.29
N GLY A 490 -11.13 5.35 -27.64
CA GLY A 490 -11.71 6.57 -28.24
C GLY A 490 -11.81 6.58 -29.76
N LYS A 491 -11.46 5.50 -30.47
CA LYS A 491 -11.59 5.39 -31.92
C LYS A 491 -13.02 5.33 -32.40
N LEU A 492 -13.26 5.75 -33.62
CA LEU A 492 -14.57 5.73 -34.26
C LEU A 492 -15.20 4.34 -34.20
N GLY A 493 -16.38 4.24 -33.57
CA GLY A 493 -17.14 3.00 -33.41
C GLY A 493 -16.46 1.94 -32.54
N ALA A 494 -15.39 2.25 -31.82
CA ALA A 494 -14.73 1.29 -30.94
C ALA A 494 -15.65 0.86 -29.78
N VAL A 495 -15.65 -0.42 -29.47
CA VAL A 495 -16.33 -0.97 -28.29
C VAL A 495 -15.31 -1.62 -27.37
N THR A 496 -15.24 -1.13 -26.14
CA THR A 496 -14.30 -1.64 -25.11
C THR A 496 -15.06 -2.02 -23.87
N ILE A 497 -14.87 -3.25 -23.40
CA ILE A 497 -15.35 -3.69 -22.09
C ILE A 497 -14.19 -3.61 -21.12
N ALA A 498 -14.35 -2.93 -20.00
CA ALA A 498 -13.33 -2.80 -18.98
C ALA A 498 -13.87 -3.21 -17.62
N THR A 499 -13.12 -4.04 -16.88
CA THR A 499 -13.42 -4.24 -15.47
C THR A 499 -12.98 -3.00 -14.69
N ASN A 500 -13.81 -2.57 -13.81
CA ASN A 500 -13.80 -1.51 -12.82
C ASN A 500 -12.75 -0.39 -13.02
N MET A 501 -11.53 -0.59 -12.61
CA MET A 501 -10.47 0.42 -12.59
C MET A 501 -9.44 0.24 -13.71
N ALA A 502 -9.67 -0.67 -14.65
CA ALA A 502 -8.77 -0.91 -15.76
C ALA A 502 -8.50 0.40 -16.53
N GLY A 503 -7.23 0.72 -16.75
CA GLY A 503 -6.79 1.95 -17.40
C GLY A 503 -6.87 3.22 -16.54
N ARG A 504 -6.93 3.13 -15.21
CA ARG A 504 -6.79 4.30 -14.32
C ARG A 504 -5.43 4.96 -14.55
N GLY A 505 -5.39 6.29 -14.61
CA GLY A 505 -4.18 7.04 -14.95
C GLY A 505 -3.86 7.09 -16.45
N THR A 506 -4.63 6.39 -17.31
CA THR A 506 -4.49 6.45 -18.77
C THR A 506 -5.57 7.38 -19.35
N ASP A 507 -5.15 8.29 -20.20
CA ASP A 507 -6.06 9.22 -20.88
C ASP A 507 -6.66 8.59 -22.14
N ILE A 508 -8.00 8.67 -22.28
CA ILE A 508 -8.73 8.24 -23.48
C ILE A 508 -8.91 9.46 -24.37
N LYS A 509 -8.13 9.54 -25.44
CA LYS A 509 -8.23 10.60 -26.45
C LYS A 509 -9.23 10.18 -27.53
N LEU A 510 -10.09 11.11 -27.94
CA LEU A 510 -11.02 10.88 -29.07
C LEU A 510 -10.21 10.70 -30.37
N GLY A 511 -10.60 9.71 -31.19
CA GLY A 511 -9.88 9.31 -32.40
C GLY A 511 -8.76 8.29 -32.16
N GLY A 512 -8.38 8.03 -30.91
CA GLY A 512 -7.32 7.07 -30.54
C GLY A 512 -6.05 7.73 -30.03
N ASN A 513 -5.01 6.95 -29.87
CA ASN A 513 -3.72 7.40 -29.34
C ASN A 513 -2.60 7.25 -30.39
N ALA A 514 -2.01 8.36 -30.80
CA ALA A 514 -0.92 8.42 -31.75
C ALA A 514 0.36 7.74 -31.23
N ASP A 515 0.65 7.86 -29.92
CA ASP A 515 1.82 7.25 -29.30
C ASP A 515 1.82 5.73 -29.50
N PHE A 516 0.66 5.11 -29.29
CA PHE A 516 0.50 3.67 -29.47
C PHE A 516 0.72 3.23 -30.92
N LEU A 517 0.15 3.98 -31.89
CA LEU A 517 0.31 3.65 -33.32
C LEU A 517 1.75 3.81 -33.75
N ALA A 518 2.43 4.86 -33.29
CA ALA A 518 3.85 5.09 -33.55
C ALA A 518 4.72 3.95 -33.01
N LYS A 519 4.49 3.51 -31.77
CA LYS A 519 5.20 2.36 -31.18
C LYS A 519 4.95 1.05 -31.92
N ALA A 520 3.68 0.76 -32.25
CA ALA A 520 3.33 -0.46 -33.00
C ALA A 520 3.91 -0.47 -34.44
N GLU A 521 4.13 0.72 -35.03
CA GLU A 521 4.82 0.83 -36.33
C GLU A 521 6.34 0.65 -36.16
N LEU A 522 6.94 1.17 -35.07
CA LEU A 522 8.35 0.97 -34.74
C LEU A 522 8.67 -0.52 -34.43
N GLU A 523 7.80 -1.21 -33.71
CA GLU A 523 7.97 -2.66 -33.42
C GLU A 523 8.05 -3.51 -34.68
N LYS A 524 7.45 -3.07 -35.79
CA LYS A 524 7.52 -3.74 -37.09
C LYS A 524 8.82 -3.48 -37.86
N MET A 525 9.66 -2.53 -37.40
CA MET A 525 10.88 -2.08 -38.06
C MET A 525 12.15 -2.84 -37.66
N ASP A 526 12.03 -4.00 -37.03
CA ASP A 526 13.18 -4.86 -36.60
C ASP A 526 14.20 -4.15 -35.68
N ILE A 527 13.70 -3.21 -34.83
CA ILE A 527 14.47 -2.45 -33.83
C ILE A 527 14.61 -3.29 -32.55
N PRO A 528 15.81 -3.36 -31.94
CA PRO A 528 16.02 -4.09 -30.68
C PRO A 528 15.06 -3.63 -29.59
N GLN A 529 14.52 -4.58 -28.82
CA GLN A 529 13.53 -4.25 -27.77
C GLN A 529 14.04 -3.27 -26.71
N GLU A 530 15.33 -3.21 -26.45
CA GLU A 530 15.97 -2.28 -25.54
C GLU A 530 15.85 -0.84 -26.04
N LEU A 531 16.07 -0.63 -27.35
CA LEU A 531 15.93 0.69 -27.99
C LEU A 531 14.45 1.10 -28.13
N LEU A 532 13.54 0.14 -28.38
CA LEU A 532 12.10 0.41 -28.41
C LEU A 532 11.57 0.93 -27.07
N ARG A 533 12.11 0.46 -25.96
CA ARG A 533 11.74 0.96 -24.62
C ARG A 533 12.19 2.39 -24.37
N GLU A 534 13.23 2.83 -25.06
CA GLU A 534 13.77 4.18 -24.95
C GLU A 534 13.18 5.16 -25.98
N ALA A 535 12.37 4.66 -26.93
CA ALA A 535 11.80 5.46 -28.01
C ALA A 535 10.89 6.61 -27.51
N ASP A 536 10.09 6.36 -26.47
CA ASP A 536 9.18 7.34 -25.86
C ASP A 536 9.67 7.85 -24.49
N SER A 537 10.86 7.42 -24.07
CA SER A 537 11.46 7.85 -22.82
C SER A 537 11.84 9.34 -22.88
N TYR A 538 11.54 10.05 -21.81
CA TYR A 538 11.94 11.45 -21.64
C TYR A 538 13.31 11.61 -20.96
N ALA A 539 14.01 10.49 -20.67
CA ALA A 539 15.33 10.51 -20.07
C ALA A 539 16.35 11.20 -20.99
N GLU A 540 17.24 12.02 -20.42
CA GLU A 540 18.33 12.65 -21.17
C GLU A 540 19.35 11.57 -21.61
N THR A 541 19.75 11.59 -22.87
CA THR A 541 20.72 10.65 -23.42
C THR A 541 21.55 11.32 -24.53
N GLU A 542 22.81 10.94 -24.61
CA GLU A 542 23.72 11.31 -25.70
C GLU A 542 23.95 10.12 -26.67
N ASP A 543 23.32 8.97 -26.43
CA ASP A 543 23.44 7.79 -27.27
C ASP A 543 22.82 8.02 -28.65
N PRO A 544 23.62 7.98 -29.75
CA PRO A 544 23.14 8.27 -31.09
C PRO A 544 22.11 7.25 -31.61
N GLU A 545 22.12 6.01 -31.13
CA GLU A 545 21.14 4.99 -31.52
C GLU A 545 19.79 5.28 -30.89
N ILE A 546 19.77 5.66 -29.60
CA ILE A 546 18.55 6.06 -28.90
C ILE A 546 17.99 7.34 -29.53
N LEU A 547 18.82 8.33 -29.81
CA LEU A 547 18.40 9.59 -30.44
C LEU A 547 17.81 9.36 -31.83
N ALA A 548 18.36 8.46 -32.62
CA ALA A 548 17.83 8.10 -33.94
C ALA A 548 16.46 7.43 -33.85
N VAL A 549 16.27 6.52 -32.89
CA VAL A 549 14.98 5.86 -32.65
C VAL A 549 13.93 6.87 -32.13
N ARG A 550 14.31 7.80 -31.25
CA ARG A 550 13.42 8.88 -30.80
C ARG A 550 13.01 9.81 -31.94
N ALA A 551 13.94 10.21 -32.80
CA ALA A 551 13.62 11.04 -33.97
C ALA A 551 12.64 10.32 -34.92
N LYS A 552 12.81 9.00 -35.12
CA LYS A 552 11.88 8.20 -35.92
C LYS A 552 10.52 8.06 -35.24
N TYR A 553 10.48 7.88 -33.91
CA TYR A 553 9.25 7.89 -33.14
C TYR A 553 8.49 9.22 -33.27
N GLU A 554 9.18 10.33 -33.15
CA GLU A 554 8.57 11.66 -33.32
C GLU A 554 7.99 11.90 -34.73
N GLU A 555 8.65 11.42 -35.76
CA GLU A 555 8.17 11.47 -37.14
C GLU A 555 6.84 10.71 -37.27
N LEU A 556 6.81 9.46 -36.77
CA LEU A 556 5.62 8.61 -36.77
C LEU A 556 4.51 9.19 -35.90
N LEU A 557 4.86 9.75 -34.75
CA LEU A 557 3.92 10.41 -33.85
C LEU A 557 3.21 11.59 -34.53
N LYS A 558 3.96 12.45 -35.22
CA LYS A 558 3.39 13.58 -35.99
C LYS A 558 2.47 13.10 -37.10
N LYS A 559 2.85 12.04 -37.83
CA LYS A 559 2.05 11.45 -38.90
C LYS A 559 0.71 10.95 -38.33
N HIS A 560 0.75 10.13 -37.29
CA HIS A 560 -0.45 9.55 -36.68
C HIS A 560 -1.32 10.59 -35.98
N THR A 561 -0.73 11.64 -35.40
CA THR A 561 -1.51 12.74 -34.78
C THR A 561 -2.39 13.44 -35.81
N ALA A 562 -1.88 13.71 -37.01
CA ALA A 562 -2.64 14.34 -38.08
C ALA A 562 -3.76 13.43 -38.63
N GLU A 563 -3.57 12.11 -38.63
CA GLU A 563 -4.61 11.15 -39.03
C GLU A 563 -5.73 11.06 -37.97
N ILE A 564 -5.33 10.98 -36.71
CA ILE A 564 -6.23 10.86 -35.54
C ILE A 564 -7.08 12.11 -35.37
N GLU A 565 -6.56 13.32 -35.67
CA GLU A 565 -7.32 14.55 -35.50
C GLU A 565 -8.58 14.58 -36.36
N LYS A 566 -8.51 14.05 -37.60
CA LYS A 566 -9.67 13.90 -38.50
C LYS A 566 -10.68 12.87 -37.95
N GLU A 567 -10.19 11.77 -37.39
CA GLU A 567 -11.03 10.75 -36.76
C GLU A 567 -11.70 11.32 -35.50
N ALA A 568 -10.96 12.11 -34.71
CA ALA A 568 -11.45 12.75 -33.49
C ALA A 568 -12.63 13.73 -33.80
N GLU A 569 -12.55 14.48 -34.91
CA GLU A 569 -13.68 15.33 -35.36
C GLU A 569 -14.92 14.51 -35.69
N ALA A 570 -14.76 13.38 -36.36
CA ALA A 570 -15.87 12.47 -36.65
C ALA A 570 -16.48 11.88 -35.35
N VAL A 571 -15.65 11.53 -34.40
CA VAL A 571 -16.10 11.03 -33.08
C VAL A 571 -16.82 12.13 -32.29
N ARG A 572 -16.33 13.37 -32.30
CA ARG A 572 -17.02 14.51 -31.68
C ARG A 572 -18.41 14.74 -32.33
N ALA A 573 -18.48 14.64 -33.64
CA ALA A 573 -19.76 14.76 -34.37
C ALA A 573 -20.72 13.61 -34.05
N ALA A 574 -20.20 12.39 -33.76
CA ALA A 574 -21.01 11.25 -33.35
C ALA A 574 -21.52 11.36 -31.90
N GLY A 575 -21.05 12.31 -31.10
CA GLY A 575 -21.44 12.54 -29.69
C GLY A 575 -20.36 12.29 -28.68
N GLY A 576 -19.12 12.00 -29.12
CA GLY A 576 -17.98 11.69 -28.24
C GLY A 576 -18.04 10.30 -27.62
N LEU A 577 -17.25 10.05 -26.58
CA LEU A 577 -17.21 8.75 -25.90
C LEU A 577 -18.45 8.53 -25.03
N PHE A 578 -19.13 7.39 -25.23
CA PHE A 578 -20.25 6.96 -24.40
C PHE A 578 -19.79 5.99 -23.33
N ILE A 579 -20.07 6.31 -22.07
CA ILE A 579 -19.78 5.46 -20.91
C ILE A 579 -21.05 4.69 -20.52
N ILE A 580 -20.96 3.38 -20.51
CA ILE A 580 -22.02 2.50 -20.01
C ILE A 580 -21.53 1.83 -18.74
N GLY A 581 -22.19 2.08 -17.60
CA GLY A 581 -22.00 1.31 -16.37
C GLY A 581 -22.99 0.14 -16.33
N THR A 582 -22.51 -1.08 -16.11
CA THR A 582 -23.40 -2.25 -16.02
C THR A 582 -24.03 -2.42 -14.64
N GLU A 583 -23.48 -1.75 -13.64
CA GLU A 583 -23.95 -1.74 -12.25
C GLU A 583 -23.46 -0.49 -11.55
N ARG A 584 -24.04 -0.15 -10.40
CA ARG A 584 -23.48 0.82 -9.47
C ARG A 584 -22.45 0.14 -8.57
N HIS A 585 -21.34 0.83 -8.34
CA HIS A 585 -20.30 0.38 -7.45
C HIS A 585 -20.68 0.63 -5.98
N GLU A 586 -19.94 0.04 -5.07
CA GLU A 586 -20.10 0.28 -3.62
C GLU A 586 -19.89 1.75 -3.22
N SER A 587 -19.11 2.50 -3.99
CA SER A 587 -18.83 3.92 -3.76
C SER A 587 -19.25 4.76 -4.97
N ARG A 588 -19.94 5.88 -4.71
CA ARG A 588 -20.30 6.90 -5.70
C ARG A 588 -19.08 7.50 -6.39
N ARG A 589 -17.96 7.52 -5.69
CA ARG A 589 -16.67 7.98 -6.19
C ARG A 589 -16.21 7.18 -7.41
N ILE A 590 -16.31 5.85 -7.36
CA ILE A 590 -15.92 4.96 -8.45
C ILE A 590 -16.83 5.18 -9.68
N ASP A 591 -18.12 5.36 -9.45
CA ASP A 591 -19.06 5.71 -10.53
C ASP A 591 -18.69 7.04 -11.21
N ASN A 592 -18.32 8.05 -10.42
CA ASN A 592 -17.89 9.35 -10.92
C ASN A 592 -16.54 9.27 -11.67
N GLN A 593 -15.62 8.40 -11.26
CA GLN A 593 -14.36 8.13 -11.98
C GLN A 593 -14.64 7.48 -13.34
N LEU A 594 -15.60 6.55 -13.40
CA LEU A 594 -16.00 5.91 -14.65
C LEU A 594 -16.62 6.94 -15.60
N ARG A 595 -17.57 7.77 -15.12
CA ARG A 595 -18.13 8.89 -15.90
C ARG A 595 -17.07 9.88 -16.37
N GLY A 596 -16.09 10.19 -15.51
CA GLY A 596 -15.00 11.13 -15.78
C GLY A 596 -14.03 10.71 -16.89
N ARG A 597 -14.16 9.50 -17.43
CA ARG A 597 -13.40 9.06 -18.61
C ARG A 597 -13.88 9.70 -19.90
N SER A 598 -15.08 10.29 -19.92
CA SER A 598 -15.69 10.99 -21.04
C SER A 598 -15.92 12.47 -20.72
N GLY A 599 -16.04 13.30 -21.75
CA GLY A 599 -16.34 14.74 -21.62
C GLY A 599 -15.18 15.56 -21.06
N ARG A 600 -13.94 15.30 -21.48
CA ARG A 600 -12.71 15.98 -21.04
C ARG A 600 -12.43 17.22 -21.87
N GLN A 601 -11.92 18.28 -21.23
CA GLN A 601 -11.50 19.53 -21.87
C GLN A 601 -12.53 20.13 -22.84
N GLY A 602 -13.84 20.00 -22.50
CA GLY A 602 -14.94 20.51 -23.32
C GLY A 602 -15.34 19.60 -24.48
N ASP A 603 -14.79 18.39 -24.61
CA ASP A 603 -15.27 17.42 -25.59
C ASP A 603 -16.68 16.93 -25.25
N PRO A 604 -17.53 16.61 -26.25
CA PRO A 604 -18.80 15.97 -26.01
C PRO A 604 -18.64 14.56 -25.46
N GLY A 605 -19.66 14.05 -24.80
CA GLY A 605 -19.69 12.71 -24.28
C GLY A 605 -21.01 12.41 -23.61
N GLU A 606 -21.22 11.14 -23.32
CA GLU A 606 -22.45 10.67 -22.67
C GLU A 606 -22.13 9.63 -21.60
N SER A 607 -22.99 9.51 -20.58
CA SER A 607 -22.91 8.42 -19.63
C SER A 607 -24.29 7.91 -19.24
N ARG A 608 -24.42 6.58 -19.01
CA ARG A 608 -25.63 5.95 -18.47
C ARG A 608 -25.30 4.68 -17.71
N PHE A 609 -25.98 4.46 -16.59
CA PHE A 609 -25.93 3.22 -15.85
C PHE A 609 -27.16 2.36 -16.12
N TYR A 610 -26.94 1.06 -16.34
CA TYR A 610 -27.94 0.03 -16.52
C TYR A 610 -27.89 -0.88 -15.30
N LEU A 611 -28.99 -0.93 -14.56
CA LEU A 611 -29.08 -1.62 -13.27
C LEU A 611 -30.10 -2.76 -13.35
N SER A 612 -29.94 -3.74 -12.47
CA SER A 612 -30.92 -4.79 -12.25
C SER A 612 -31.25 -4.87 -10.75
N LEU A 613 -32.48 -5.28 -10.44
CA LEU A 613 -32.85 -5.61 -9.06
C LEU A 613 -32.09 -6.82 -8.50
N GLN A 614 -31.45 -7.61 -9.38
CA GLN A 614 -30.63 -8.74 -9.02
C GLN A 614 -29.15 -8.36 -8.76
N ASP A 615 -28.75 -7.14 -9.06
CA ASP A 615 -27.39 -6.65 -8.79
C ASP A 615 -27.11 -6.68 -7.28
N ASP A 616 -25.86 -6.96 -6.89
CA ASP A 616 -25.48 -7.17 -5.49
C ASP A 616 -25.81 -5.98 -4.59
N LEU A 617 -25.55 -4.75 -5.02
CA LEU A 617 -25.91 -3.55 -4.28
C LEU A 617 -27.43 -3.45 -4.05
N MET A 618 -28.23 -3.81 -5.05
CA MET A 618 -29.69 -3.77 -4.96
C MET A 618 -30.22 -4.87 -4.04
N ARG A 619 -29.65 -6.08 -4.10
CA ARG A 619 -29.96 -7.20 -3.20
C ARG A 619 -29.74 -6.87 -1.73
N LEU A 620 -28.69 -6.10 -1.41
CA LEU A 620 -28.36 -5.77 -0.03
C LEU A 620 -29.39 -4.85 0.65
N PHE A 621 -30.15 -4.05 -0.09
CA PHE A 621 -30.90 -2.95 0.51
C PHE A 621 -32.41 -2.86 0.22
N SER A 622 -33.01 -3.61 -0.73
CA SER A 622 -34.43 -3.34 -1.05
C SER A 622 -35.26 -4.43 -1.74
N THR A 623 -34.83 -5.68 -1.80
CA THR A 623 -35.29 -6.59 -2.84
C THR A 623 -36.75 -7.08 -2.72
N ASP A 624 -37.21 -7.52 -1.54
CA ASP A 624 -38.46 -8.32 -1.48
C ASP A 624 -39.72 -7.48 -1.62
N LYS A 625 -39.73 -6.28 -1.04
CA LYS A 625 -40.90 -5.36 -1.15
C LYS A 625 -41.01 -4.77 -2.56
N VAL A 626 -39.87 -4.42 -3.19
CA VAL A 626 -39.87 -3.83 -4.54
C VAL A 626 -40.16 -4.92 -5.60
N MET A 627 -39.60 -6.11 -5.46
CA MET A 627 -39.89 -7.24 -6.34
C MET A 627 -41.35 -7.64 -6.29
N GLY A 628 -41.93 -7.77 -5.09
CA GLY A 628 -43.35 -8.10 -4.92
C GLY A 628 -44.31 -7.03 -5.49
N MET A 629 -43.93 -5.77 -5.40
CA MET A 629 -44.69 -4.67 -6.01
C MET A 629 -44.60 -4.73 -7.54
N MET A 630 -43.49 -5.13 -8.13
CA MET A 630 -43.32 -5.26 -9.57
C MET A 630 -44.01 -6.46 -10.18
N ASP A 631 -43.99 -7.58 -9.46
CA ASP A 631 -44.79 -8.77 -9.86
C ASP A 631 -46.27 -8.44 -9.91
N THR A 632 -46.74 -7.60 -9.01
CA THR A 632 -48.12 -7.11 -8.99
C THR A 632 -48.46 -6.16 -10.15
N LEU A 633 -47.47 -5.41 -10.64
CA LEU A 633 -47.62 -4.48 -11.77
C LEU A 633 -47.49 -5.15 -13.16
N GLY A 634 -47.16 -6.45 -13.21
CA GLY A 634 -47.07 -7.22 -14.47
C GLY A 634 -45.98 -6.69 -15.43
N LEU A 635 -44.90 -6.10 -14.95
CA LEU A 635 -43.84 -5.57 -15.81
C LEU A 635 -42.98 -6.71 -16.39
N ASP A 636 -42.78 -6.66 -17.71
CA ASP A 636 -41.95 -7.59 -18.45
C ASP A 636 -40.42 -7.38 -18.14
N GLU A 637 -39.64 -8.43 -18.36
CA GLU A 637 -38.17 -8.42 -18.08
C GLU A 637 -37.41 -7.37 -18.88
N ASP A 638 -37.89 -7.03 -20.09
CA ASP A 638 -37.27 -6.09 -21.02
C ASP A 638 -37.79 -4.66 -20.87
N THR A 639 -38.76 -4.42 -19.99
CA THR A 639 -39.34 -3.08 -19.78
C THR A 639 -38.51 -2.28 -18.79
N PRO A 640 -37.94 -1.13 -19.19
CA PRO A 640 -37.23 -0.27 -18.28
C PRO A 640 -38.15 0.37 -17.25
N ILE A 641 -37.76 0.37 -16.02
CA ILE A 641 -38.46 0.98 -14.89
C ILE A 641 -37.98 2.43 -14.73
N ASP A 642 -38.94 3.37 -14.64
CA ASP A 642 -38.58 4.78 -14.49
C ASP A 642 -37.85 5.05 -13.17
N ALA A 643 -36.62 5.52 -13.31
CA ALA A 643 -35.57 5.46 -12.29
C ALA A 643 -35.68 6.49 -11.17
N LYS A 644 -36.55 7.53 -11.26
CA LYS A 644 -36.54 8.62 -10.26
C LYS A 644 -36.78 8.17 -8.82
N ILE A 645 -37.64 7.21 -8.61
CA ILE A 645 -37.95 6.67 -7.28
C ILE A 645 -36.83 5.74 -6.81
N LEU A 646 -36.29 4.96 -7.76
CA LEU A 646 -35.21 3.98 -7.46
C LEU A 646 -33.83 4.65 -7.34
N SER A 647 -33.58 5.75 -8.05
CA SER A 647 -32.29 6.47 -7.98
C SER A 647 -31.96 6.93 -6.53
N ASN A 648 -32.95 7.43 -5.81
CA ASN A 648 -32.77 7.80 -4.41
C ASN A 648 -32.49 6.59 -3.51
N ALA A 649 -33.12 5.45 -3.79
CA ALA A 649 -32.88 4.20 -3.04
C ALA A 649 -31.47 3.68 -3.29
N VAL A 650 -31.00 3.69 -4.53
CA VAL A 650 -29.63 3.32 -4.92
C VAL A 650 -28.60 4.23 -4.25
N GLU A 651 -28.82 5.56 -4.31
CA GLU A 651 -27.89 6.51 -3.67
C GLU A 651 -27.84 6.33 -2.14
N ASN A 652 -28.95 6.07 -1.49
CA ASN A 652 -29.00 5.79 -0.06
C ASN A 652 -28.30 4.46 0.28
N ALA A 653 -28.46 3.44 -0.58
CA ALA A 653 -27.74 2.17 -0.45
C ALA A 653 -26.22 2.38 -0.53
N GLN A 654 -25.74 3.12 -1.54
CA GLN A 654 -24.32 3.45 -1.66
C GLN A 654 -23.81 4.22 -0.43
N LYS A 655 -24.52 5.25 0.03
CA LYS A 655 -24.16 5.99 1.25
C LYS A 655 -24.07 5.09 2.49
N SER A 656 -24.97 4.10 2.61
CA SER A 656 -24.92 3.16 3.72
C SER A 656 -23.71 2.22 3.66
N VAL A 657 -23.32 1.77 2.44
CA VAL A 657 -22.11 0.97 2.24
C VAL A 657 -20.87 1.81 2.49
N GLU A 658 -20.79 3.03 1.94
CA GLU A 658 -19.70 3.99 2.17
C GLU A 658 -19.51 4.24 3.67
N SER A 659 -20.58 4.54 4.41
CA SER A 659 -20.53 4.77 5.86
C SER A 659 -20.04 3.54 6.63
N ARG A 660 -20.48 2.34 6.26
CA ARG A 660 -20.02 1.09 6.90
C ARG A 660 -18.53 0.84 6.61
N ASN A 661 -18.10 1.05 5.36
CA ASN A 661 -16.71 0.89 4.98
C ASN A 661 -15.81 1.92 5.69
N PHE A 662 -16.27 3.16 5.82
CA PHE A 662 -15.60 4.19 6.62
C PHE A 662 -15.47 3.77 8.09
N GLN A 663 -16.57 3.29 8.70
CA GLN A 663 -16.52 2.83 10.10
C GLN A 663 -15.56 1.66 10.28
N ALA A 664 -15.51 0.72 9.33
CA ALA A 664 -14.55 -0.39 9.37
C ALA A 664 -13.09 0.10 9.31
N ARG A 665 -12.78 1.04 8.40
CA ARG A 665 -11.43 1.64 8.32
C ARG A 665 -11.09 2.44 9.58
N LYS A 666 -12.06 3.17 10.14
CA LYS A 666 -11.88 3.91 11.38
C LYS A 666 -11.57 2.97 12.55
N ASN A 667 -12.29 1.86 12.68
CA ASN A 667 -12.01 0.86 13.70
C ASN A 667 -10.59 0.28 13.56
N VAL A 668 -10.18 -0.07 12.34
CA VAL A 668 -8.80 -0.55 12.10
C VAL A 668 -7.77 0.49 12.55
N LEU A 669 -8.01 1.76 12.24
CA LEU A 669 -7.14 2.85 12.66
C LEU A 669 -7.12 3.02 14.19
N GLU A 670 -8.25 2.92 14.87
CA GLU A 670 -8.34 3.06 16.33
C GLU A 670 -7.48 1.99 17.04
N TYR A 671 -7.48 0.75 16.55
CA TYR A 671 -6.59 -0.31 17.04
C TYR A 671 -5.12 -0.03 16.68
N ASP A 672 -4.83 0.37 15.43
CA ASP A 672 -3.44 0.64 15.03
C ASP A 672 -2.87 1.90 15.70
N ASN A 673 -3.67 2.85 16.12
CA ASN A 673 -3.20 4.02 16.88
C ASN A 673 -2.54 3.60 18.21
N VAL A 674 -3.03 2.54 18.87
CA VAL A 674 -2.41 2.00 20.09
C VAL A 674 -1.01 1.46 19.75
N MET A 675 -0.93 0.64 18.71
CA MET A 675 0.35 0.12 18.21
C MET A 675 1.27 1.24 17.72
N ASN A 676 0.71 2.28 17.10
CA ASN A 676 1.50 3.40 16.59
C ASN A 676 2.21 4.18 17.70
N THR A 677 1.53 4.41 18.82
CA THR A 677 2.14 5.05 19.99
C THR A 677 3.33 4.23 20.51
N GLN A 678 3.19 2.91 20.59
CA GLN A 678 4.27 2.00 20.99
C GLN A 678 5.42 2.01 19.96
N ARG A 679 5.08 1.97 18.66
CA ARG A 679 6.02 2.02 17.52
C ARG A 679 6.87 3.28 17.56
N GLU A 680 6.28 4.43 17.74
CA GLU A 680 6.97 5.72 17.81
C GLU A 680 8.01 5.74 18.95
N ILE A 681 7.67 5.22 20.12
CA ILE A 681 8.59 5.13 21.26
C ILE A 681 9.77 4.21 20.94
N ILE A 682 9.50 3.00 20.44
CA ILE A 682 10.54 2.01 20.14
C ILE A 682 11.45 2.50 18.99
N TYR A 683 10.88 3.04 17.93
CA TYR A 683 11.64 3.51 16.77
C TYR A 683 12.47 4.75 17.10
N ALA A 684 11.96 5.66 17.93
CA ALA A 684 12.73 6.80 18.42
C ALA A 684 13.93 6.38 19.29
N GLN A 685 13.74 5.40 20.18
CA GLN A 685 14.86 4.85 20.98
C GLN A 685 15.87 4.14 20.07
N ARG A 686 15.40 3.37 19.10
CA ARG A 686 16.24 2.66 18.16
C ARG A 686 17.08 3.62 17.30
N GLN A 687 16.49 4.73 16.88
CA GLN A 687 17.16 5.77 16.11
C GLN A 687 18.31 6.40 16.90
N LYS A 688 18.13 6.70 18.18
CA LYS A 688 19.20 7.21 19.06
C LYS A 688 20.40 6.26 19.12
N VAL A 689 20.15 4.96 19.19
CA VAL A 689 21.22 3.94 19.17
C VAL A 689 21.96 3.94 17.83
N LEU A 690 21.25 4.09 16.71
CA LEU A 690 21.83 4.17 15.36
C LEU A 690 22.61 5.46 15.14
N ASP A 691 22.15 6.58 15.72
CA ASP A 691 22.81 7.88 15.63
C ASP A 691 24.13 7.96 16.42
N GLY A 692 24.38 6.96 17.26
CA GLY A 692 25.65 6.80 17.95
C GLY A 692 25.71 7.51 19.30
N GLU A 693 24.55 7.76 19.95
CA GLU A 693 24.55 8.27 21.34
C GLU A 693 25.40 7.38 22.25
N ASP A 694 26.02 7.98 23.27
CA ASP A 694 26.74 7.24 24.30
C ASP A 694 25.75 6.50 25.19
N LEU A 695 25.71 5.16 25.04
CA LEU A 695 24.77 4.31 25.75
C LEU A 695 25.21 3.98 27.18
N ARG A 696 26.42 4.36 27.61
CA ARG A 696 26.94 4.01 28.93
C ARG A 696 26.03 4.49 30.06
N GLU A 697 25.57 5.73 30.00
CA GLU A 697 24.68 6.29 31.03
C GLU A 697 23.33 5.55 31.04
N ASN A 698 22.79 5.23 29.86
CA ASN A 698 21.59 4.43 29.72
C ASN A 698 21.78 3.02 30.30
N MET A 699 22.92 2.35 30.04
CA MET A 699 23.25 1.06 30.62
C MET A 699 23.33 1.12 32.14
N MET A 700 23.95 2.16 32.73
CA MET A 700 24.00 2.34 34.17
C MET A 700 22.63 2.59 34.78
N THR A 701 21.77 3.36 34.11
CA THR A 701 20.38 3.58 34.54
C THR A 701 19.57 2.29 34.52
N MET A 702 19.69 1.49 33.46
CA MET A 702 19.04 0.18 33.36
C MET A 702 19.55 -0.79 34.42
N LEU A 703 20.88 -0.83 34.65
CA LEU A 703 21.48 -1.66 35.67
C LEU A 703 20.97 -1.29 37.07
N ARG A 704 20.86 0.01 37.38
CA ARG A 704 20.33 0.49 38.66
C ARG A 704 18.85 0.10 38.83
N SER A 705 18.05 0.32 37.84
CA SER A 705 16.61 -0.06 37.86
C SER A 705 16.44 -1.58 38.06
N MET A 706 17.24 -2.40 37.39
CA MET A 706 17.19 -3.84 37.51
C MET A 706 17.60 -4.29 38.92
N VAL A 707 18.67 -3.69 39.49
CA VAL A 707 19.12 -3.99 40.85
C VAL A 707 18.06 -3.62 41.86
N GLU A 708 17.47 -2.41 41.77
CA GLU A 708 16.43 -1.94 42.67
C GLU A 708 15.19 -2.87 42.63
N GLY A 709 14.75 -3.25 41.40
CA GLY A 709 13.66 -4.20 41.22
C GLY A 709 13.97 -5.59 41.83
N THR A 710 15.19 -6.11 41.61
CA THR A 710 15.58 -7.42 42.13
C THR A 710 15.69 -7.39 43.65
N VAL A 711 16.22 -6.31 44.22
CA VAL A 711 16.31 -6.11 45.68
C VAL A 711 14.93 -6.01 46.29
N SER A 712 14.04 -5.24 45.71
CA SER A 712 12.65 -5.11 46.16
C SER A 712 11.92 -6.46 46.14
N ALA A 713 12.06 -7.23 45.06
CA ALA A 713 11.47 -8.57 44.95
C ALA A 713 12.08 -9.55 45.96
N ALA A 714 13.40 -9.48 46.26
CA ALA A 714 14.07 -10.34 47.20
C ALA A 714 13.70 -10.04 48.67
N LEU A 715 13.50 -8.76 49.02
CA LEU A 715 13.12 -8.36 50.37
C LEU A 715 11.62 -8.58 50.66
N GLY A 716 10.74 -8.54 49.65
CA GLY A 716 9.29 -8.81 49.78
C GLY A 716 8.63 -8.00 50.88
N ASP A 717 7.67 -8.61 51.60
CA ASP A 717 6.84 -7.94 52.63
C ASP A 717 7.56 -7.74 53.98
N ASN A 718 8.86 -8.00 54.08
CA ASN A 718 9.67 -7.93 55.31
C ASN A 718 10.03 -6.49 55.75
N GLY A 719 9.20 -5.50 55.47
CA GLY A 719 9.47 -4.14 55.88
C GLY A 719 10.66 -3.44 55.22
N GLY A 720 11.20 -4.02 54.12
CA GLY A 720 12.30 -3.46 53.35
C GLY A 720 13.71 -3.64 53.98
N VAL A 721 13.86 -4.52 54.97
CA VAL A 721 15.16 -4.81 55.63
C VAL A 721 15.71 -6.19 55.21
N ALA A 722 17.00 -6.25 54.90
CA ALA A 722 17.67 -7.46 54.48
C ALA A 722 17.76 -8.51 55.58
N ASP A 723 17.07 -9.64 55.40
CA ASP A 723 17.19 -10.85 56.20
C ASP A 723 18.04 -11.90 55.47
N GLU A 724 18.34 -13.02 56.15
CA GLU A 724 19.13 -14.10 55.56
C GLU A 724 18.52 -14.70 54.30
N ASN A 725 17.20 -14.93 54.32
CA ASN A 725 16.48 -15.48 53.17
C ASN A 725 16.43 -14.52 52.00
N GLY A 726 16.30 -13.20 52.25
CA GLY A 726 16.35 -12.16 51.23
C GLY A 726 17.72 -12.09 50.55
N LEU A 727 18.80 -12.18 51.33
CA LEU A 727 20.17 -12.21 50.80
C LEU A 727 20.44 -13.46 49.98
N ASP A 728 19.94 -14.63 50.39
CA ASP A 728 20.10 -15.89 49.66
C ASP A 728 19.32 -15.86 48.33
N ARG A 729 18.09 -15.29 48.32
CA ARG A 729 17.32 -15.05 47.08
C ARG A 729 18.02 -14.08 46.14
N LEU A 730 18.59 -13.00 46.70
CA LEU A 730 19.34 -12.02 45.93
C LEU A 730 20.62 -12.62 45.32
N ALA A 731 21.35 -13.45 46.11
CA ALA A 731 22.52 -14.18 45.62
C ALA A 731 22.17 -15.15 44.50
N ALA A 732 21.08 -15.88 44.63
CA ALA A 732 20.60 -16.81 43.60
C ALA A 732 20.21 -16.10 42.28
N SER A 733 19.71 -14.87 42.37
CA SER A 733 19.31 -14.11 41.21
C SER A 733 20.47 -13.39 40.50
N LEU A 734 21.46 -12.92 41.24
CA LEU A 734 22.49 -12.02 40.70
C LEU A 734 23.87 -12.65 40.56
N GLU A 735 24.25 -13.56 41.46
CA GLU A 735 25.58 -14.19 41.44
C GLU A 735 25.73 -15.13 40.24
N GLY A 736 26.88 -15.09 39.61
CA GLY A 736 27.20 -15.90 38.43
C GLY A 736 26.71 -15.27 37.11
N ILE A 737 25.87 -14.21 37.18
CA ILE A 737 25.47 -13.41 36.01
C ILE A 737 26.15 -12.05 36.06
N TYR A 738 25.93 -11.27 37.12
CA TYR A 738 26.36 -9.87 37.21
C TYR A 738 27.71 -9.73 37.98
N PHE A 739 28.00 -10.65 38.83
CA PHE A 739 29.26 -10.73 39.55
C PHE A 739 29.55 -12.18 40.02
N ALA A 740 30.75 -12.43 40.55
CA ALA A 740 31.23 -13.74 40.91
C ALA A 740 30.40 -14.38 42.04
N ARG A 741 30.23 -15.70 41.99
CA ARG A 741 29.57 -16.45 43.08
C ARG A 741 30.30 -16.29 44.39
N GLY A 742 29.55 -16.14 45.51
CA GLY A 742 30.07 -15.94 46.85
C GLY A 742 30.42 -14.48 47.19
N THR A 743 30.18 -13.55 46.31
CA THR A 743 30.46 -12.11 46.53
C THR A 743 29.56 -11.52 47.64
N LEU A 744 28.26 -11.83 47.62
CA LEU A 744 27.32 -11.37 48.64
C LEU A 744 27.57 -12.12 49.97
N ALA A 745 27.88 -13.41 49.90
CA ALA A 745 28.22 -14.22 51.08
C ALA A 745 29.43 -13.68 51.83
N SER A 746 30.46 -13.22 51.12
CA SER A 746 31.65 -12.57 51.70
C SER A 746 31.37 -11.26 52.42
N ARG A 747 30.21 -10.63 52.18
CA ARG A 747 29.80 -9.35 52.78
C ARG A 747 28.53 -9.48 53.63
N ARG A 748 28.11 -10.70 53.93
CA ARG A 748 26.85 -11.01 54.61
C ARG A 748 26.67 -10.23 55.91
N GLU A 749 27.70 -10.15 56.75
CA GLU A 749 27.65 -9.39 58.01
C GLU A 749 27.40 -7.89 57.83
N GLN A 750 27.85 -7.30 56.68
CA GLN A 750 27.65 -5.90 56.35
C GLN A 750 26.30 -5.60 55.74
N LEU A 751 25.70 -6.60 55.11
CA LEU A 751 24.44 -6.47 54.38
C LEU A 751 23.21 -6.85 55.21
N LEU A 752 23.37 -7.68 56.24
CA LEU A 752 22.29 -8.04 57.19
C LEU A 752 21.76 -6.77 57.88
N GLY A 753 20.44 -6.57 57.87
CA GLY A 753 19.83 -5.42 58.50
C GLY A 753 19.89 -4.12 57.70
N ALA A 754 20.51 -4.11 56.49
CA ALA A 754 20.50 -2.95 55.60
C ALA A 754 19.08 -2.70 55.04
N ASP A 755 18.74 -1.42 54.88
CA ASP A 755 17.50 -1.04 54.18
C ASP A 755 17.63 -1.31 52.66
N ALA A 756 16.49 -1.36 51.98
CA ALA A 756 16.43 -1.67 50.55
C ALA A 756 17.30 -0.72 49.73
N LYS A 757 17.41 0.55 50.09
CA LYS A 757 18.19 1.54 49.37
C LYS A 757 19.70 1.31 49.55
N ALA A 758 20.18 1.13 50.78
CA ALA A 758 21.59 0.88 51.05
C ALA A 758 22.03 -0.46 50.42
N LEU A 759 21.18 -1.47 50.46
CA LEU A 759 21.41 -2.77 49.79
C LEU A 759 21.50 -2.60 48.26
N SER A 760 20.56 -1.87 47.67
CA SER A 760 20.56 -1.59 46.22
C SER A 760 21.80 -0.82 45.79
N ASP A 761 22.21 0.22 46.56
CA ASP A 761 23.40 0.99 46.25
C ASP A 761 24.68 0.12 46.35
N THR A 762 24.78 -0.74 47.33
CA THR A 762 25.93 -1.65 47.47
C THR A 762 25.99 -2.68 46.35
N VAL A 763 24.87 -3.31 46.01
CA VAL A 763 24.77 -4.29 44.91
C VAL A 763 25.07 -3.62 43.56
N PHE A 764 24.55 -2.42 43.36
CA PHE A 764 24.83 -1.65 42.15
C PHE A 764 26.31 -1.34 41.99
N GLU A 765 26.99 -0.89 43.08
CA GLU A 765 28.46 -0.64 43.02
C GLU A 765 29.25 -1.90 42.64
N ILE A 766 28.87 -3.06 43.17
CA ILE A 766 29.53 -4.34 42.84
C ILE A 766 29.33 -4.65 41.35
N ALA A 767 28.11 -4.57 40.85
CA ALA A 767 27.80 -4.82 39.45
C ALA A 767 28.50 -3.79 38.53
N GLN A 768 28.49 -2.49 38.88
CA GLN A 768 29.20 -1.45 38.15
C GLN A 768 30.70 -1.74 38.05
N ARG A 769 31.36 -2.15 39.11
CA ARG A 769 32.80 -2.51 39.09
C ARG A 769 33.05 -3.67 38.13
N THR A 770 32.16 -4.66 38.08
CA THR A 770 32.26 -5.77 37.13
C THR A 770 32.14 -5.31 35.70
N TYR A 771 31.19 -4.41 35.43
CA TYR A 771 31.01 -3.78 34.12
C TYR A 771 32.24 -2.97 33.68
N GLU A 772 32.79 -2.15 34.59
CA GLU A 772 33.99 -1.33 34.31
C GLU A 772 35.24 -2.22 34.12
N ALA A 773 35.36 -3.34 34.82
CA ALA A 773 36.41 -4.30 34.58
C ALA A 773 36.31 -4.94 33.18
N LYS A 774 35.08 -5.23 32.71
CA LYS A 774 34.83 -5.75 31.37
C LYS A 774 35.15 -4.69 30.32
N GLU A 775 34.80 -3.41 30.54
CA GLU A 775 35.10 -2.28 29.65
C GLU A 775 36.62 -2.09 29.50
N LYS A 776 37.38 -2.19 30.60
CA LYS A 776 38.85 -2.15 30.56
C LYS A 776 39.45 -3.33 29.79
N ALA A 777 38.85 -4.51 29.89
CA ALA A 777 39.32 -5.70 29.19
C ALA A 777 39.11 -5.65 27.67
N TYR A 778 38.02 -5.05 27.21
CA TYR A 778 37.65 -5.02 25.78
C TYR A 778 38.01 -3.71 25.08
N SER A 779 38.34 -2.66 25.76
CA SER A 779 38.43 -1.26 25.36
C SER A 779 37.05 -0.53 25.27
N PRO A 780 37.02 0.79 25.55
CA PRO A 780 35.78 1.55 25.52
C PRO A 780 35.07 1.54 24.15
N GLN A 781 35.82 1.57 23.05
CA GLN A 781 35.26 1.56 21.69
C GLN A 781 34.51 0.25 21.39
N VAL A 782 35.14 -0.86 21.69
CA VAL A 782 34.52 -2.21 21.50
C VAL A 782 33.31 -2.36 22.41
N MET A 783 33.39 -1.83 23.65
CA MET A 783 32.30 -1.91 24.61
C MET A 783 31.07 -1.10 24.11
N ARG A 784 31.26 0.13 23.58
CA ARG A 784 30.18 0.93 23.00
C ARG A 784 29.51 0.20 21.81
N GLU A 785 30.30 -0.45 20.96
CA GLU A 785 29.71 -1.20 19.85
C GLU A 785 28.96 -2.46 20.35
N LEU A 786 29.48 -3.13 21.38
CA LEU A 786 28.81 -4.26 21.99
C LEU A 786 27.46 -3.86 22.61
N GLU A 787 27.40 -2.72 23.30
CA GLU A 787 26.15 -2.16 23.85
C GLU A 787 25.11 -1.94 22.76
N ARG A 788 25.54 -1.35 21.62
CA ARG A 788 24.63 -1.14 20.47
C ARG A 788 24.13 -2.45 19.88
N VAL A 789 25.02 -3.41 19.67
CA VAL A 789 24.66 -4.73 19.14
C VAL A 789 23.64 -5.44 20.02
N VAL A 790 23.92 -5.48 21.33
CA VAL A 790 23.04 -6.16 22.28
C VAL A 790 21.70 -5.45 22.38
N MET A 791 21.72 -4.11 22.51
CA MET A 791 20.47 -3.35 22.65
C MET A 791 19.59 -3.45 21.42
N LEU A 792 20.13 -3.28 20.20
CA LEU A 792 19.36 -3.41 18.97
C LEU A 792 18.74 -4.80 18.84
N ARG A 793 19.54 -5.84 19.15
CA ARG A 793 19.07 -7.22 19.04
C ARG A 793 17.93 -7.53 20.03
N VAL A 794 18.09 -7.12 21.28
CA VAL A 794 17.06 -7.34 22.30
C VAL A 794 15.79 -6.56 21.99
N VAL A 795 15.93 -5.29 21.61
CA VAL A 795 14.76 -4.46 21.20
C VAL A 795 14.04 -5.11 20.04
N ASP A 796 14.75 -5.55 18.99
CA ASP A 796 14.12 -6.15 17.81
C ASP A 796 13.42 -7.48 18.14
N GLU A 797 14.04 -8.35 18.98
CA GLU A 797 13.44 -9.62 19.41
C GLU A 797 12.10 -9.37 20.14
N TYR A 798 12.13 -8.56 21.20
CA TYR A 798 10.96 -8.30 22.02
C TYR A 798 9.89 -7.48 21.31
N TRP A 799 10.28 -6.56 20.42
CA TRP A 799 9.32 -5.78 19.64
C TRP A 799 8.55 -6.65 18.64
N MET A 800 9.23 -7.57 17.94
CA MET A 800 8.56 -8.53 17.05
C MET A 800 7.60 -9.44 17.81
N ASP A 801 7.99 -9.93 18.99
CA ASP A 801 7.11 -10.75 19.82
C ASP A 801 5.90 -9.94 20.33
N ASN A 802 6.08 -8.66 20.66
CA ASN A 802 4.98 -7.79 21.07
C ASN A 802 3.98 -7.50 19.92
N ILE A 803 4.47 -7.36 18.68
CA ILE A 803 3.59 -7.19 17.52
C ILE A 803 2.66 -8.41 17.40
N ASP A 804 3.20 -9.62 17.46
CA ASP A 804 2.42 -10.85 17.37
C ASP A 804 1.44 -10.97 18.56
N ALA A 805 1.89 -10.69 19.78
CA ALA A 805 1.04 -10.74 20.98
C ALA A 805 -0.09 -9.70 20.95
N MET A 806 0.13 -8.52 20.38
CA MET A 806 -0.91 -7.49 20.20
C MET A 806 -1.90 -7.89 19.10
N ASP A 807 -1.46 -8.59 18.05
CA ASP A 807 -2.37 -9.14 17.04
C ASP A 807 -3.26 -10.24 17.65
N ASP A 808 -2.72 -11.12 18.49
CA ASP A 808 -3.48 -12.14 19.23
C ASP A 808 -4.51 -11.49 20.18
N LEU A 809 -4.10 -10.47 20.93
CA LEU A 809 -5.00 -9.70 21.79
C LEU A 809 -6.16 -9.11 21.00
N LYS A 810 -5.88 -8.52 19.83
CA LYS A 810 -6.90 -7.92 18.95
C LYS A 810 -7.94 -8.93 18.50
N GLN A 811 -7.56 -10.18 18.20
CA GLN A 811 -8.49 -11.24 17.80
C GLN A 811 -9.46 -11.62 18.94
N GLY A 812 -8.97 -11.65 20.20
CA GLY A 812 -9.75 -12.03 21.36
C GLY A 812 -10.57 -10.91 22.01
N ILE A 813 -10.14 -9.65 21.84
CA ILE A 813 -10.68 -8.52 22.62
C ILE A 813 -12.14 -8.21 22.31
N GLY A 814 -12.65 -8.59 21.13
CA GLY A 814 -14.06 -8.42 20.76
C GLY A 814 -15.04 -9.09 21.71
N LEU A 815 -14.63 -10.15 22.42
CA LEU A 815 -15.44 -10.84 23.42
C LEU A 815 -15.73 -9.97 24.66
N ARG A 816 -14.92 -8.93 24.91
CA ARG A 816 -15.14 -7.99 26.03
C ARG A 816 -16.45 -7.18 25.87
N ALA A 817 -16.95 -7.02 24.62
CA ALA A 817 -18.21 -6.38 24.34
C ALA A 817 -19.41 -7.06 25.03
N TYR A 818 -19.39 -8.39 25.24
CA TYR A 818 -20.42 -9.10 25.98
C TYR A 818 -20.45 -8.71 27.46
N GLY A 819 -19.30 -8.27 28.02
CA GLY A 819 -19.20 -7.71 29.39
C GLY A 819 -19.50 -6.20 29.46
N GLN A 820 -20.07 -5.59 28.42
CA GLN A 820 -20.35 -4.15 28.32
C GLN A 820 -19.09 -3.25 28.40
N HIS A 821 -17.91 -3.80 28.12
CA HIS A 821 -16.68 -3.04 27.97
C HIS A 821 -16.47 -2.67 26.51
N ASP A 822 -16.05 -1.44 26.25
CA ASP A 822 -15.63 -1.03 24.91
C ASP A 822 -14.35 -1.80 24.52
N PRO A 823 -14.37 -2.61 23.42
CA PRO A 823 -13.21 -3.39 23.03
C PRO A 823 -11.96 -2.56 22.73
N VAL A 824 -12.11 -1.35 22.21
CA VAL A 824 -10.97 -0.46 21.90
C VAL A 824 -10.32 0.05 23.19
N VAL A 825 -11.14 0.39 24.21
CA VAL A 825 -10.64 0.83 25.51
C VAL A 825 -9.91 -0.32 26.21
N ALA A 826 -10.51 -1.51 26.22
CA ALA A 826 -9.89 -2.71 26.80
C ALA A 826 -8.57 -3.05 26.09
N TYR A 827 -8.52 -2.98 24.75
CA TYR A 827 -7.31 -3.19 23.96
C TYR A 827 -6.21 -2.19 24.32
N LYS A 828 -6.58 -0.93 24.54
CA LYS A 828 -5.63 0.11 24.93
C LYS A 828 -5.05 -0.15 26.32
N GLU A 829 -5.88 -0.54 27.29
CA GLU A 829 -5.45 -0.81 28.68
C GLU A 829 -4.56 -2.07 28.75
N GLU A 830 -5.01 -3.19 28.18
CA GLU A 830 -4.26 -4.44 28.18
C GLU A 830 -2.97 -4.29 27.36
N GLY A 831 -3.02 -3.65 26.18
CA GLY A 831 -1.86 -3.38 25.35
C GLY A 831 -0.84 -2.44 26.00
N PHE A 832 -1.26 -1.50 26.83
CA PHE A 832 -0.35 -0.67 27.63
C PHE A 832 0.41 -1.52 28.66
N GLN A 833 -0.30 -2.41 29.38
CA GLN A 833 0.34 -3.32 30.35
C GLN A 833 1.35 -4.26 29.68
N MET A 834 1.01 -4.82 28.51
CA MET A 834 1.91 -5.65 27.73
C MET A 834 3.16 -4.87 27.30
N PHE A 835 2.99 -3.63 26.86
CA PHE A 835 4.10 -2.77 26.46
C PHE A 835 5.03 -2.42 27.64
N GLU A 836 4.50 -2.09 28.83
CA GLU A 836 5.30 -1.84 30.04
C GLU A 836 6.09 -3.09 30.45
N ALA A 837 5.45 -4.25 30.39
CA ALA A 837 6.11 -5.53 30.66
C ALA A 837 7.25 -5.81 29.66
N MET A 838 7.01 -5.57 28.37
CA MET A 838 8.03 -5.68 27.32
C MET A 838 9.20 -4.73 27.55
N VAL A 839 8.95 -3.44 27.84
CA VAL A 839 10.01 -2.45 28.09
C VAL A 839 10.85 -2.85 29.30
N THR A 840 10.23 -3.39 30.34
CA THR A 840 10.93 -3.91 31.53
C THR A 840 11.80 -5.11 31.14
N ALA A 841 11.26 -6.08 30.41
CA ALA A 841 12.00 -7.25 29.95
C ALA A 841 13.18 -6.87 29.02
N ILE A 842 13.01 -5.87 28.14
CA ILE A 842 14.10 -5.34 27.29
C ILE A 842 15.25 -4.81 28.17
N ARG A 843 14.94 -4.04 29.22
CA ARG A 843 15.96 -3.50 30.14
C ARG A 843 16.72 -4.62 30.84
N GLU A 844 16.01 -5.57 31.42
CA GLU A 844 16.60 -6.69 32.15
C GLU A 844 17.44 -7.58 31.23
N GLU A 845 16.93 -7.98 30.08
CA GLU A 845 17.62 -8.85 29.14
C GLU A 845 18.82 -8.16 28.48
N THR A 846 18.73 -6.86 28.21
CA THR A 846 19.88 -6.08 27.71
C THR A 846 21.04 -6.12 28.68
N ILE A 847 20.79 -5.80 29.95
CA ILE A 847 21.80 -5.82 30.98
C ILE A 847 22.33 -7.26 31.21
N ARG A 848 21.45 -8.25 31.28
CA ARG A 848 21.83 -9.64 31.42
C ARG A 848 22.77 -10.10 30.30
N ARG A 849 22.44 -9.85 29.05
CA ARG A 849 23.28 -10.19 27.88
C ARG A 849 24.60 -9.44 27.90
N MET A 850 24.58 -8.15 28.29
CA MET A 850 25.81 -7.37 28.43
C MET A 850 26.82 -7.99 29.41
N PHE A 851 26.37 -8.59 30.50
CA PHE A 851 27.24 -9.28 31.46
C PHE A 851 27.69 -10.65 30.98
N LEU A 852 26.82 -11.42 30.35
CA LEU A 852 27.08 -12.80 29.92
C LEU A 852 27.94 -12.92 28.64
N VAL A 853 27.82 -11.96 27.70
CA VAL A 853 28.54 -12.02 26.44
C VAL A 853 30.05 -12.02 26.65
N GLN A 854 30.74 -12.98 26.05
CA GLN A 854 32.21 -13.07 26.01
C GLN A 854 32.68 -13.00 24.57
N LEU A 855 33.53 -12.02 24.27
CA LEU A 855 34.14 -11.86 22.94
C LEU A 855 35.30 -12.87 22.84
N ARG A 856 35.32 -13.66 21.77
CA ARG A 856 36.49 -14.49 21.44
C ARG A 856 37.58 -13.58 20.87
N THR A 857 38.81 -13.70 21.39
CA THR A 857 39.97 -12.95 20.90
C THR A 857 40.13 -13.18 19.38
N ASN A 858 39.98 -12.16 18.58
CA ASN A 858 40.05 -12.10 17.12
C ASN A 858 38.70 -12.04 16.33
N GLN A 859 37.56 -11.86 16.95
CA GLN A 859 36.33 -11.61 16.22
C GLN A 859 35.96 -10.10 16.29
N GLU A 860 35.77 -9.48 15.12
CA GLU A 860 35.10 -8.17 15.05
C GLU A 860 33.66 -8.30 15.54
N VAL A 861 33.22 -7.37 16.37
CA VAL A 861 31.82 -7.29 16.79
C VAL A 861 30.98 -6.87 15.59
N LYS A 862 30.17 -7.78 15.05
CA LYS A 862 29.28 -7.50 13.91
C LYS A 862 27.83 -7.53 14.36
N ARG A 863 27.05 -6.62 13.85
CA ARG A 863 25.59 -6.60 14.04
C ARG A 863 24.97 -7.60 13.10
N GLU A 864 24.02 -8.38 13.59
CA GLU A 864 23.25 -9.33 12.79
C GLU A 864 21.75 -9.07 13.00
N LYS A 865 20.98 -9.10 11.90
CA LYS A 865 19.52 -8.99 11.98
C LYS A 865 18.93 -10.22 12.65
N VAL A 866 18.00 -10.01 13.56
CA VAL A 866 17.28 -11.07 14.29
C VAL A 866 16.52 -11.96 13.32
N ALA A 867 15.89 -11.37 12.31
CA ALA A 867 15.15 -12.09 11.28
C ALA A 867 15.43 -11.50 9.89
N LYS A 868 15.28 -12.35 8.87
CA LYS A 868 15.41 -11.93 7.45
C LYS A 868 14.03 -11.79 6.84
N GLU A 869 13.85 -10.73 6.10
CA GLU A 869 12.63 -10.52 5.29
C GLU A 869 12.44 -11.68 4.30
N THR A 870 11.27 -12.31 4.33
CA THR A 870 10.87 -13.37 3.39
C THR A 870 9.73 -12.96 2.48
N GLY A 871 8.96 -11.92 2.84
CA GLY A 871 7.84 -11.40 2.06
C GLY A 871 7.37 -10.04 2.56
N THR A 872 6.62 -9.37 1.71
CA THR A 872 5.92 -8.11 2.00
C THR A 872 4.48 -8.21 1.50
N THR A 873 3.60 -7.34 2.01
CA THR A 873 2.22 -7.21 1.49
C THR A 873 2.15 -6.54 0.12
N ALA A 874 3.27 -6.03 -0.42
CA ALA A 874 3.33 -5.51 -1.79
C ALA A 874 3.52 -6.63 -2.82
N ALA A 875 3.01 -6.40 -4.02
CA ALA A 875 3.30 -7.24 -5.17
C ALA A 875 4.82 -7.28 -5.43
N LYS A 876 5.43 -8.46 -5.41
CA LYS A 876 6.75 -8.62 -6.00
C LYS A 876 6.58 -8.54 -7.52
N THR A 877 7.00 -7.45 -8.11
CA THR A 877 7.29 -7.46 -9.54
C THR A 877 8.39 -8.50 -9.72
N GLU A 878 8.10 -9.59 -10.41
CA GLU A 878 9.15 -10.53 -10.80
C GLU A 878 10.15 -9.75 -11.65
N VAL A 879 11.24 -9.34 -11.03
CA VAL A 879 12.45 -9.09 -11.79
C VAL A 879 12.76 -10.45 -12.43
N LYS A 880 12.47 -10.61 -13.72
CA LYS A 880 12.97 -11.73 -14.51
C LYS A 880 14.47 -11.74 -14.25
N ARG A 881 14.90 -12.63 -13.36
CA ARG A 881 16.32 -12.94 -13.22
C ARG A 881 16.74 -13.28 -14.63
N GLN A 882 17.58 -12.46 -15.24
CA GLN A 882 18.23 -12.83 -16.47
C GLN A 882 18.75 -14.24 -16.26
N PRO A 883 18.46 -15.20 -17.14
CA PRO A 883 18.98 -16.53 -16.96
C PRO A 883 20.49 -16.36 -16.90
N VAL A 884 21.05 -16.58 -15.70
CA VAL A 884 22.49 -16.76 -15.57
C VAL A 884 22.79 -17.83 -16.57
N ARG A 885 23.49 -17.48 -17.66
CA ARG A 885 23.97 -18.42 -18.65
C ARG A 885 24.79 -19.41 -17.85
N LYS A 886 24.17 -20.52 -17.43
CA LYS A 886 24.93 -21.67 -16.92
C LYS A 886 25.85 -22.00 -18.06
N GLU A 887 27.16 -21.83 -17.84
CA GLU A 887 28.15 -22.31 -18.75
C GLU A 887 27.75 -23.74 -19.15
N LYS A 888 27.66 -23.99 -20.47
CA LYS A 888 27.29 -25.31 -20.98
C LYS A 888 28.26 -26.30 -20.37
N LYS A 889 27.82 -27.13 -19.41
CA LYS A 889 28.65 -28.23 -18.94
C LYS A 889 29.06 -29.06 -20.11
N VAL A 890 30.37 -29.12 -20.36
CA VAL A 890 30.95 -29.90 -21.46
C VAL A 890 30.51 -31.36 -21.31
N GLY A 891 29.81 -31.86 -22.29
CA GLY A 891 29.36 -33.26 -22.30
C GLY A 891 30.51 -34.23 -22.43
N PRO A 892 30.39 -35.47 -21.95
CA PRO A 892 31.48 -36.47 -22.00
C PRO A 892 32.04 -36.73 -23.39
N ASN A 893 31.26 -36.51 -24.42
CA ASN A 893 31.63 -36.75 -25.83
C ASN A 893 32.04 -35.47 -26.58
N ASP A 894 31.95 -34.30 -25.98
CA ASP A 894 32.33 -33.02 -26.59
C ASP A 894 33.87 -32.87 -26.70
N PRO A 895 34.39 -32.04 -27.59
CA PRO A 895 35.80 -31.71 -27.63
C PRO A 895 36.27 -31.16 -26.29
N CYS A 896 37.44 -31.62 -25.83
CA CYS A 896 37.95 -31.17 -24.53
C CYS A 896 38.34 -29.68 -24.55
N PRO A 897 37.92 -28.87 -23.57
CA PRO A 897 38.22 -27.43 -23.52
C PRO A 897 39.73 -27.12 -23.41
N CYS A 898 40.56 -28.12 -23.06
CA CYS A 898 42.02 -27.96 -23.02
C CYS A 898 42.70 -27.83 -24.41
N GLY A 899 41.95 -27.89 -25.52
CA GLY A 899 42.49 -27.78 -26.88
C GLY A 899 43.19 -29.00 -27.43
N SER A 900 43.16 -30.17 -26.72
CA SER A 900 43.85 -31.39 -27.11
C SER A 900 43.22 -32.14 -28.29
N GLY A 901 42.09 -31.72 -28.83
CA GLY A 901 41.34 -32.39 -29.89
C GLY A 901 40.69 -33.73 -29.50
N LYS A 902 40.86 -34.17 -28.24
CA LYS A 902 40.29 -35.43 -27.74
C LYS A 902 38.92 -35.15 -27.07
N LYS A 903 38.04 -36.18 -27.05
CA LYS A 903 36.76 -36.12 -26.36
C LYS A 903 37.00 -35.89 -24.84
N TYR A 904 36.19 -35.06 -24.19
CA TYR A 904 36.33 -34.67 -22.79
C TYR A 904 36.46 -35.85 -21.82
N LYS A 905 35.69 -36.93 -22.00
CA LYS A 905 35.81 -38.18 -21.23
C LYS A 905 37.16 -38.90 -21.37
N LYS A 906 37.90 -38.68 -22.44
CA LYS A 906 39.20 -39.28 -22.69
C LYS A 906 40.37 -38.32 -22.41
N CYS A 907 40.12 -37.16 -21.83
CA CYS A 907 41.14 -36.13 -21.54
C CYS A 907 41.03 -35.61 -20.14
N CYS A 908 40.29 -34.49 -19.90
CA CYS A 908 40.27 -33.79 -18.60
C CYS A 908 39.18 -34.25 -17.66
N MET A 909 38.13 -34.97 -18.10
CA MET A 909 36.99 -35.33 -17.29
C MET A 909 37.33 -36.02 -15.95
N GLN A 910 38.40 -36.83 -15.92
CA GLN A 910 38.81 -37.54 -14.72
C GLN A 910 39.57 -36.64 -13.73
N LYS A 911 40.32 -35.67 -14.28
CA LYS A 911 41.01 -34.63 -13.47
C LYS A 911 40.00 -33.67 -12.83
N ASP A 912 39.00 -33.26 -13.60
CA ASP A 912 37.96 -32.33 -13.10
C ASP A 912 37.00 -32.99 -12.12
N LYS A 913 36.75 -34.33 -12.23
CA LYS A 913 36.03 -35.08 -11.21
C LYS A 913 36.79 -35.17 -9.89
N ASN A 914 38.12 -35.34 -9.93
CA ASN A 914 38.92 -35.37 -8.70
C ASN A 914 39.10 -34.00 -8.06
N ALA A 915 39.16 -32.92 -8.82
CA ALA A 915 39.18 -31.56 -8.33
C ALA A 915 37.85 -31.10 -7.69
N GLY A 916 36.69 -31.68 -8.08
CA GLY A 916 35.38 -31.40 -7.53
C GLY A 916 35.02 -32.20 -6.25
N MET A 917 35.90 -33.04 -5.75
CA MET A 917 35.76 -33.77 -4.47
C MET A 917 36.53 -33.12 -3.31
N GLU A 918 37.26 -32.02 -3.56
CA GLU A 918 38.04 -31.30 -2.54
C GLU A 918 37.44 -29.91 -2.19
N ASN A 919 36.20 -29.60 -2.62
CA ASN A 919 35.50 -28.36 -2.20
C ASN A 919 34.11 -28.68 -1.68
#